data_cf3be5525dbe6e65ea61d3dfc812132e
#
_entry.id   cf3be5525dbe6e65ea61d3dfc812132e
#
_cell.length_a   1.000
_cell.length_b   1.000
_cell.length_c   1.000
_cell.angle_alpha   90.00
_cell.angle_beta   90.00
_cell.angle_gamma   90.00
#
_symmetry.space_group_name_H-M   'P 1'
#
loop_
_entity.id
_entity.type
_entity.pdbx_description
1 polymer ?
#
loop_
_entity_poly.entity_id
_entity_poly.type
_entity_poly.pdbx_seq_one_letter_code
_entity_poly.pdbx_strand_id
1 'polypeptide(L)'
;MENIVMGILAHVDAGKTTLSEGMLYLSGTVRKLGRVDHKDAFLDTYSLERDRGITIFSKQAIFSLGNRRINLLDTPGHVDFSAEMERTLQVLDYAVLVISGADGVQGHTETLWKLLKLYEIPTFIFINKMDQPGTDRESLLTELKERLDEGCIVFGKGKNVESLEEIAMTDEAVLDYFMEHETVRNEDICRLIRERKIFPCYFGSALKLDGVQELLAGFEEYMEPFDGKKGFGALVFKISRDDKGERLTFLKVTGGKLVVKMPINKEEKINQIRIYSGAKYEAVNEVEAGGVCAVTGLSSSYIGQGLGVEKGTAAPFLEPVLTYQMILPEGADTTKVLRELKQLEEEEPLLNIVWNPVLEEIHVQLMGEVQTEILKTMIAERFHLDVEFGTGKIVYKETIKSPVVGVGHYEPLRHYAEVHLKMEPLEAGSGLVFDTDCSEDVLDRNWQRLILTHLQEREHPGVLTGAPITDMKITIVAGRAHLKHTEGGDFRQATYRAVRQGLKSAESVLLEPWYSFVLEVPSEQVGRAMSDIGQMNGSFEGPEAEDKQGMVRLTGTAPASEMRDYQREVWAYTKGRGRITLTLKGYEPCHNAEEVIEEIGYDSERDVDNPTGSVFCAHGAGFLVKWDEVPEYMHIKEDFLAEKPGIVQDEVMAVQMGNHCNYSGGYSSSYDDDPELLTIMEREFGSKQKERDRYSSYRKQTVSTPVLHTTVIKENEPKKEYLLVDGYNIIFAWEELNELAKASIDAARNKLMDILSNYQGFIGCTLILVFDAYKVKGNQGEVQKYHNIYVVYTKEAETADQYIEKTTHEIGRKYKVMVATSDALEQVIVMGQGAYRISARDFYEEVERTEKQIREINERERGEKRNYLLDYAKEEDAREMEKVRLGKTTEK
;
A
#
# COMPACT_ATOMS: atom_id res chain seq x y z
N MET A 1 10.66 -9.02 32.28
CA MET A 1 9.50 -8.12 32.38
C MET A 1 8.57 -8.47 31.23
N GLU A 2 7.29 -8.58 31.50
CA GLU A 2 6.28 -8.89 30.49
C GLU A 2 5.94 -7.61 29.72
N ASN A 3 6.05 -7.66 28.38
CA ASN A 3 5.73 -6.51 27.53
C ASN A 3 4.25 -6.51 27.16
N ILE A 4 3.60 -5.36 27.24
CA ILE A 4 2.22 -5.14 26.80
C ILE A 4 2.19 -3.87 25.95
N VAL A 5 1.50 -3.90 24.80
CA VAL A 5 1.29 -2.74 23.93
C VAL A 5 -0.10 -2.21 24.16
N MET A 6 -0.20 -0.96 24.59
CA MET A 6 -1.45 -0.32 24.94
C MET A 6 -1.63 0.97 24.14
N GLY A 7 -2.76 1.12 23.47
CA GLY A 7 -3.11 2.34 22.74
C GLY A 7 -4.06 3.23 23.54
N ILE A 8 -3.90 4.53 23.42
CA ILE A 8 -4.89 5.49 23.92
C ILE A 8 -5.62 6.12 22.76
N LEU A 9 -6.94 6.00 22.75
CA LEU A 9 -7.83 6.54 21.76
C LEU A 9 -8.84 7.50 22.37
N ALA A 10 -9.19 8.55 21.65
CA ALA A 10 -10.17 9.52 22.10
C ALA A 10 -10.66 10.36 20.93
N HIS A 11 -11.86 10.91 21.10
CA HIS A 11 -12.26 12.07 20.29
C HIS A 11 -11.38 13.28 20.62
N VAL A 12 -11.32 14.25 19.72
CA VAL A 12 -10.60 15.53 19.92
C VAL A 12 -11.07 16.16 21.25
N ASP A 13 -10.14 16.75 21.98
CA ASP A 13 -10.38 17.43 23.27
C ASP A 13 -10.91 16.56 24.42
N ALA A 14 -11.09 15.25 24.27
CA ALA A 14 -11.47 14.38 25.38
C ALA A 14 -10.40 14.29 26.50
N GLY A 15 -9.18 14.78 26.25
CA GLY A 15 -8.08 14.82 27.19
C GLY A 15 -7.15 13.61 27.17
N LYS A 16 -6.98 13.00 25.99
CA LYS A 16 -6.11 11.86 25.73
C LYS A 16 -4.66 12.11 26.20
N THR A 17 -4.00 13.13 25.67
CA THR A 17 -2.61 13.47 26.01
C THR A 17 -2.47 13.81 27.51
N THR A 18 -3.47 14.46 28.10
CA THR A 18 -3.48 14.77 29.55
C THR A 18 -3.52 13.48 30.39
N LEU A 19 -4.29 12.46 29.95
CA LEU A 19 -4.32 11.17 30.63
C LEU A 19 -3.00 10.43 30.46
N SER A 20 -2.41 10.43 29.27
CA SER A 20 -1.09 9.87 28.99
C SER A 20 -0.01 10.46 29.92
N GLU A 21 0.03 11.79 30.01
CA GLU A 21 0.95 12.52 30.90
C GLU A 21 0.72 12.17 32.38
N GLY A 22 -0.55 12.05 32.80
CA GLY A 22 -0.92 11.62 34.15
C GLY A 22 -0.42 10.23 34.49
N MET A 23 -0.56 9.27 33.59
CA MET A 23 -0.06 7.91 33.76
C MET A 23 1.47 7.86 33.82
N LEU A 24 2.17 8.59 32.95
CA LEU A 24 3.63 8.68 32.94
C LEU A 24 4.17 9.35 34.21
N TYR A 25 3.45 10.33 34.75
CA TYR A 25 3.82 10.99 36.03
C TYR A 25 3.62 10.06 37.24
N LEU A 26 2.46 9.40 37.34
CA LEU A 26 2.14 8.50 38.44
C LEU A 26 3.00 7.24 38.45
N SER A 27 3.39 6.73 37.28
CA SER A 27 4.35 5.62 37.14
C SER A 27 5.80 6.02 37.47
N GLY A 28 6.08 7.32 37.68
CA GLY A 28 7.42 7.83 37.98
C GLY A 28 8.35 7.94 36.78
N THR A 29 7.85 7.72 35.56
CA THR A 29 8.62 7.82 34.30
C THR A 29 9.03 9.26 34.02
N VAL A 30 8.13 10.22 34.22
CA VAL A 30 8.40 11.65 34.13
C VAL A 30 8.37 12.30 35.50
N ARG A 31 9.28 13.26 35.75
CA ARG A 31 9.40 13.94 37.05
C ARG A 31 8.46 15.13 37.21
N LYS A 32 7.97 15.69 36.10
CA LYS A 32 7.07 16.84 36.05
C LYS A 32 5.87 16.44 35.20
N LEU A 33 4.68 16.75 35.67
CA LEU A 33 3.46 16.59 34.89
C LEU A 33 3.47 17.61 33.76
N GLY A 34 3.55 17.11 32.50
CA GLY A 34 3.44 17.94 31.31
C GLY A 34 1.98 18.42 31.10
N ARG A 35 1.80 19.54 30.43
CA ARG A 35 0.49 20.12 30.14
C ARG A 35 0.42 20.57 28.68
N VAL A 36 -0.63 20.17 28.00
CA VAL A 36 -0.89 20.57 26.61
C VAL A 36 -1.02 22.09 26.50
N ASP A 37 -1.76 22.71 27.43
CA ASP A 37 -1.98 24.17 27.49
C ASP A 37 -0.68 24.97 27.63
N HIS A 38 0.32 24.40 28.29
CA HIS A 38 1.63 25.02 28.48
C HIS A 38 2.65 24.62 27.41
N LYS A 39 2.24 23.80 26.43
CA LYS A 39 3.11 23.29 25.34
C LYS A 39 4.35 22.52 25.84
N ASP A 40 4.27 21.95 27.07
CA ASP A 40 5.38 21.21 27.71
C ASP A 40 5.07 19.72 27.94
N ALA A 41 4.07 19.16 27.24
CA ALA A 41 3.75 17.74 27.24
C ALA A 41 4.91 16.91 26.70
N PHE A 42 5.22 15.79 27.35
CA PHE A 42 6.34 14.89 27.01
C PHE A 42 6.14 14.22 25.66
N LEU A 43 4.90 13.90 25.31
CA LEU A 43 4.54 13.21 24.08
C LEU A 43 4.42 14.14 22.86
N ASP A 44 4.08 15.42 23.03
CA ASP A 44 3.96 16.37 21.94
C ASP A 44 5.35 16.83 21.47
N THR A 45 5.97 16.03 20.60
CA THR A 45 7.36 16.25 20.15
C THR A 45 7.45 17.12 18.90
N TYR A 46 6.40 17.17 18.07
CA TYR A 46 6.36 17.94 16.82
C TYR A 46 5.84 19.36 17.06
N SER A 47 6.43 20.34 16.36
CA SER A 47 6.08 21.77 16.55
C SER A 47 4.62 22.07 16.26
N LEU A 48 4.07 21.53 15.17
CA LEU A 48 2.68 21.72 14.78
C LEU A 48 1.68 21.12 15.78
N GLU A 49 2.01 19.98 16.40
CA GLU A 49 1.18 19.38 17.44
C GLU A 49 1.05 20.31 18.66
N ARG A 50 2.18 20.92 19.07
CA ARG A 50 2.22 21.88 20.17
C ARG A 50 1.46 23.17 19.86
N ASP A 51 1.55 23.64 18.61
CA ASP A 51 0.90 24.90 18.22
C ASP A 51 -0.61 24.76 18.08
N ARG A 52 -1.08 23.59 17.62
CA ARG A 52 -2.50 23.31 17.42
C ARG A 52 -3.16 22.59 18.60
N GLY A 53 -2.36 22.00 19.48
CA GLY A 53 -2.89 21.20 20.61
C GLY A 53 -3.50 19.86 20.20
N ILE A 54 -3.19 19.33 18.99
CA ILE A 54 -3.69 18.05 18.48
C ILE A 54 -2.55 17.08 18.24
N THR A 55 -2.74 15.80 18.50
CA THR A 55 -1.81 14.74 18.12
C THR A 55 -2.00 14.39 16.66
N ILE A 56 -0.93 14.45 15.87
CA ILE A 56 -0.92 14.16 14.43
C ILE A 56 -0.35 12.76 14.18
N PHE A 57 0.77 12.44 14.80
CA PHE A 57 1.46 11.17 14.66
C PHE A 57 1.40 10.32 15.92
N SER A 58 1.30 9.02 15.76
CA SER A 58 1.40 8.07 16.89
C SER A 58 2.76 8.19 17.57
N LYS A 59 2.77 8.36 18.88
CA LYS A 59 3.97 8.47 19.72
C LYS A 59 4.05 7.30 20.69
N GLN A 60 5.27 6.89 20.97
CA GLN A 60 5.55 5.83 21.93
C GLN A 60 6.10 6.41 23.23
N ALA A 61 5.58 5.94 24.35
CA ALA A 61 6.17 6.11 25.66
C ALA A 61 6.23 4.76 26.37
N ILE A 62 7.15 4.62 27.32
CA ILE A 62 7.32 3.38 28.05
C ILE A 62 7.29 3.68 29.54
N PHE A 63 6.50 2.91 30.27
CA PHE A 63 6.50 2.93 31.73
C PHE A 63 6.39 1.51 32.30
N SER A 64 6.79 1.37 33.56
CA SER A 64 6.72 0.10 34.28
C SER A 64 5.58 0.12 35.27
N LEU A 65 4.80 -0.96 35.31
CA LEU A 65 3.72 -1.18 36.24
C LEU A 65 3.88 -2.58 36.88
N GLY A 66 4.30 -2.62 38.14
CA GLY A 66 4.68 -3.88 38.79
C GLY A 66 5.79 -4.64 38.03
N ASN A 67 5.50 -5.86 37.58
CA ASN A 67 6.40 -6.68 36.75
C ASN A 67 6.22 -6.50 35.25
N ARG A 68 5.34 -5.59 34.83
CA ARG A 68 4.97 -5.36 33.44
C ARG A 68 5.64 -4.11 32.88
N ARG A 69 6.02 -4.17 31.61
CA ARG A 69 6.50 -3.05 30.82
C ARG A 69 5.43 -2.68 29.80
N ILE A 70 4.85 -1.51 30.00
CA ILE A 70 3.78 -0.99 29.14
C ILE A 70 4.41 -0.14 28.05
N ASN A 71 4.20 -0.53 26.79
CA ASN A 71 4.50 0.28 25.61
C ASN A 71 3.23 1.05 25.27
N LEU A 72 3.16 2.31 25.70
CA LEU A 72 2.05 3.18 25.46
C LEU A 72 2.16 3.80 24.07
N LEU A 73 1.15 3.65 23.24
CA LEU A 73 1.03 4.29 21.94
C LEU A 73 -0.07 5.36 22.03
N ASP A 74 0.33 6.62 21.98
CA ASP A 74 -0.58 7.75 21.91
C ASP A 74 -0.99 7.97 20.44
N THR A 75 -2.28 7.83 20.13
CA THR A 75 -2.79 7.87 18.75
C THR A 75 -3.38 9.22 18.40
N PRO A 76 -3.46 9.63 17.11
CA PRO A 76 -4.19 10.81 16.71
C PRO A 76 -5.66 10.73 17.13
N GLY A 77 -6.24 11.88 17.54
CA GLY A 77 -7.65 11.98 17.91
C GLY A 77 -8.52 12.68 16.87
N HIS A 78 -7.92 13.25 15.81
CA HIS A 78 -8.62 13.95 14.74
C HIS A 78 -8.99 12.99 13.62
N VAL A 79 -10.16 13.18 13.03
CA VAL A 79 -10.69 12.30 11.96
C VAL A 79 -9.76 12.24 10.75
N ASP A 80 -9.14 13.35 10.36
CA ASP A 80 -8.21 13.42 9.22
C ASP A 80 -6.97 12.53 9.38
N PHE A 81 -6.64 12.12 10.62
CA PHE A 81 -5.51 11.23 10.92
C PHE A 81 -5.95 9.83 11.34
N SER A 82 -7.19 9.48 11.08
CA SER A 82 -7.74 8.16 11.44
C SER A 82 -7.00 7.00 10.80
N ALA A 83 -6.38 7.19 9.64
CA ALA A 83 -5.55 6.18 8.99
C ALA A 83 -4.28 5.81 9.80
N GLU A 84 -3.58 6.80 10.37
CA GLU A 84 -2.45 6.56 11.27
C GLU A 84 -2.91 5.87 12.56
N MET A 85 -4.07 6.25 13.07
CA MET A 85 -4.67 5.61 14.23
C MET A 85 -5.01 4.15 13.93
N GLU A 86 -5.69 3.85 12.82
CA GLU A 86 -6.07 2.50 12.43
C GLU A 86 -4.87 1.56 12.29
N ARG A 87 -3.78 2.02 11.69
CA ARG A 87 -2.52 1.24 11.60
C ARG A 87 -1.95 0.92 12.97
N THR A 88 -2.09 1.86 13.91
CA THR A 88 -1.63 1.63 15.29
C THR A 88 -2.50 0.59 16.00
N LEU A 89 -3.82 0.51 15.71
CA LEU A 89 -4.71 -0.50 16.28
C LEU A 89 -4.22 -1.94 16.02
N GLN A 90 -3.67 -2.20 14.84
CA GLN A 90 -3.22 -3.54 14.44
C GLN A 90 -2.10 -4.13 15.31
N VAL A 91 -1.44 -3.32 16.13
CA VAL A 91 -0.34 -3.75 17.00
C VAL A 91 -0.66 -3.66 18.49
N LEU A 92 -1.88 -3.27 18.85
CA LEU A 92 -2.29 -3.17 20.25
C LEU A 92 -2.61 -4.54 20.85
N ASP A 93 -2.31 -4.71 22.13
CA ASP A 93 -2.82 -5.80 22.96
C ASP A 93 -4.05 -5.35 23.75
N TYR A 94 -4.07 -4.07 24.15
CA TYR A 94 -5.16 -3.42 24.85
C TYR A 94 -5.34 -1.98 24.39
N ALA A 95 -6.55 -1.45 24.53
CA ALA A 95 -6.86 -0.06 24.27
C ALA A 95 -7.47 0.63 25.50
N VAL A 96 -7.21 1.93 25.62
CA VAL A 96 -7.93 2.83 26.55
C VAL A 96 -8.71 3.83 25.72
N LEU A 97 -10.02 3.73 25.77
CA LEU A 97 -10.93 4.68 25.13
C LEU A 97 -11.26 5.80 26.13
N VAL A 98 -10.84 7.02 25.83
CA VAL A 98 -11.07 8.21 26.67
C VAL A 98 -12.29 8.96 26.17
N ILE A 99 -13.25 9.18 27.04
CA ILE A 99 -14.51 9.86 26.75
C ILE A 99 -14.63 11.09 27.67
N SER A 100 -15.05 12.23 27.14
CA SER A 100 -15.29 13.42 27.92
C SER A 100 -16.61 13.28 28.67
N GLY A 101 -16.62 13.35 30.01
CA GLY A 101 -17.83 13.29 30.78
C GLY A 101 -18.79 14.51 30.61
N ALA A 102 -18.26 15.62 30.10
CA ALA A 102 -19.05 16.78 29.76
C ALA A 102 -19.78 16.66 28.41
N ASP A 103 -19.15 15.94 27.46
CA ASP A 103 -19.63 15.84 26.07
C ASP A 103 -20.31 14.48 25.77
N GLY A 104 -20.12 13.45 26.64
CA GLY A 104 -20.68 12.10 26.45
C GLY A 104 -20.05 11.32 25.29
N VAL A 105 -20.77 10.33 24.78
CA VAL A 105 -20.38 9.53 23.64
C VAL A 105 -20.64 10.31 22.35
N GLN A 106 -19.57 10.66 21.63
CA GLN A 106 -19.66 11.41 20.38
C GLN A 106 -19.56 10.46 19.16
N GLY A 107 -19.99 10.92 17.97
CA GLY A 107 -19.99 10.11 16.76
C GLY A 107 -18.61 9.50 16.41
N HIS A 108 -17.51 10.25 16.58
CA HIS A 108 -16.17 9.72 16.40
C HIS A 108 -15.81 8.63 17.44
N THR A 109 -16.33 8.74 18.67
CA THR A 109 -16.17 7.69 19.70
C THR A 109 -16.82 6.38 19.25
N GLU A 110 -17.99 6.44 18.61
CA GLU A 110 -18.66 5.27 18.03
C GLU A 110 -17.86 4.64 16.89
N THR A 111 -17.22 5.48 16.05
CA THR A 111 -16.30 5.01 15.01
C THR A 111 -15.11 4.26 15.60
N LEU A 112 -14.48 4.86 16.62
CA LEU A 112 -13.37 4.21 17.35
C LEU A 112 -13.83 2.88 17.95
N TRP A 113 -15.04 2.84 18.51
CA TRP A 113 -15.62 1.63 19.08
C TRP A 113 -15.82 0.53 18.03
N LYS A 114 -16.34 0.88 16.85
CA LYS A 114 -16.51 -0.06 15.72
C LYS A 114 -15.17 -0.62 15.26
N LEU A 115 -14.12 0.20 15.15
CA LEU A 115 -12.77 -0.25 14.80
C LEU A 115 -12.18 -1.15 15.90
N LEU A 116 -12.32 -0.80 17.17
CA LEU A 116 -11.89 -1.64 18.29
C LEU A 116 -12.60 -3.00 18.29
N LYS A 117 -13.85 -3.05 17.85
CA LYS A 117 -14.63 -4.28 17.68
C LYS A 117 -14.15 -5.07 16.47
N LEU A 118 -13.89 -4.42 15.34
CA LEU A 118 -13.39 -5.05 14.10
C LEU A 118 -12.03 -5.73 14.31
N TYR A 119 -11.15 -5.07 15.06
CA TYR A 119 -9.81 -5.60 15.37
C TYR A 119 -9.76 -6.44 16.66
N GLU A 120 -10.91 -6.72 17.28
CA GLU A 120 -11.06 -7.55 18.48
C GLU A 120 -10.18 -7.11 19.66
N ILE A 121 -9.93 -5.79 19.84
CA ILE A 121 -9.02 -5.25 20.85
C ILE A 121 -9.72 -5.13 22.21
N PRO A 122 -9.24 -5.79 23.27
CA PRO A 122 -9.72 -5.61 24.65
C PRO A 122 -9.60 -4.15 25.06
N THR A 123 -10.68 -3.58 25.62
CA THR A 123 -10.78 -2.14 25.80
C THR A 123 -11.15 -1.77 27.24
N PHE A 124 -10.39 -0.83 27.83
CA PHE A 124 -10.71 -0.12 29.04
C PHE A 124 -11.31 1.24 28.67
N ILE A 125 -12.25 1.74 29.45
CA ILE A 125 -12.90 3.04 29.21
C ILE A 125 -12.55 3.98 30.36
N PHE A 126 -12.07 5.20 30.03
CA PHE A 126 -11.83 6.24 31.02
C PHE A 126 -12.70 7.46 30.72
N ILE A 127 -13.67 7.71 31.59
CA ILE A 127 -14.57 8.87 31.51
C ILE A 127 -13.87 10.03 32.21
N ASN A 128 -13.35 10.95 31.40
CA ASN A 128 -12.52 12.07 31.83
C ASN A 128 -13.36 13.33 32.08
N LYS A 129 -12.77 14.37 32.68
CA LYS A 129 -13.38 15.67 32.93
C LYS A 129 -14.60 15.61 33.86
N MET A 130 -14.67 14.63 34.77
CA MET A 130 -15.77 14.52 35.75
C MET A 130 -15.81 15.65 36.78
N ASP A 131 -14.84 16.54 36.79
CA ASP A 131 -14.77 17.74 37.59
C ASP A 131 -15.50 18.94 36.98
N GLN A 132 -16.04 18.80 35.76
CA GLN A 132 -16.84 19.85 35.12
C GLN A 132 -18.29 19.85 35.64
N PRO A 133 -18.95 21.05 35.69
CA PRO A 133 -20.33 21.13 36.10
C PRO A 133 -21.27 20.41 35.10
N GLY A 134 -22.22 19.67 35.62
CA GLY A 134 -23.24 18.99 34.82
C GLY A 134 -22.90 17.53 34.46
N THR A 135 -21.76 17.03 34.86
CA THR A 135 -21.41 15.62 34.68
C THR A 135 -22.15 14.74 35.71
N ASP A 136 -22.88 13.75 35.24
CA ASP A 136 -23.56 12.77 36.07
C ASP A 136 -23.10 11.34 35.69
N ARG A 137 -22.64 10.62 36.70
CA ARG A 137 -22.03 9.31 36.50
C ARG A 137 -23.00 8.23 36.03
N GLU A 138 -24.23 8.24 36.61
CA GLU A 138 -25.25 7.23 36.29
C GLU A 138 -25.79 7.44 34.87
N SER A 139 -26.06 8.69 34.51
CA SER A 139 -26.52 9.07 33.17
C SER A 139 -25.48 8.68 32.08
N LEU A 140 -24.20 8.97 32.36
CA LEU A 140 -23.12 8.60 31.43
C LEU A 140 -22.95 7.07 31.29
N LEU A 141 -23.10 6.32 32.38
CA LEU A 141 -23.02 4.85 32.31
C LEU A 141 -24.18 4.28 31.47
N THR A 142 -25.37 4.84 31.62
CA THR A 142 -26.53 4.44 30.81
C THR A 142 -26.27 4.72 29.33
N GLU A 143 -25.76 5.92 29.01
CA GLU A 143 -25.37 6.28 27.62
C GLU A 143 -24.30 5.34 27.06
N LEU A 144 -23.25 4.96 27.82
CA LEU A 144 -22.25 4.01 27.41
C LEU A 144 -22.85 2.64 27.10
N LYS A 145 -23.74 2.15 27.93
CA LYS A 145 -24.43 0.87 27.72
C LYS A 145 -25.31 0.87 26.48
N GLU A 146 -26.05 1.95 26.25
CA GLU A 146 -26.96 2.07 25.09
C GLU A 146 -26.22 2.27 23.77
N ARG A 147 -25.13 3.07 23.76
CA ARG A 147 -24.46 3.48 22.52
C ARG A 147 -23.22 2.66 22.16
N LEU A 148 -22.54 2.07 23.14
CA LEU A 148 -21.34 1.27 22.89
C LEU A 148 -21.60 -0.22 23.10
N ASP A 149 -21.82 -0.63 24.36
CA ASP A 149 -22.06 -2.05 24.68
C ASP A 149 -22.62 -2.22 26.10
N GLU A 150 -23.56 -3.14 26.28
CA GLU A 150 -24.15 -3.47 27.60
C GLU A 150 -23.10 -3.96 28.61
N GLY A 151 -21.96 -4.50 28.11
CA GLY A 151 -20.83 -4.93 28.92
C GLY A 151 -20.00 -3.80 29.54
N CYS A 152 -20.38 -2.54 29.41
CA CYS A 152 -19.76 -1.41 30.09
C CYS A 152 -20.07 -1.43 31.59
N ILE A 153 -19.10 -1.80 32.43
CA ILE A 153 -19.27 -2.01 33.87
C ILE A 153 -18.29 -1.10 34.64
N VAL A 154 -18.78 -0.52 35.74
CA VAL A 154 -18.00 0.37 36.60
C VAL A 154 -16.96 -0.41 37.41
N PHE A 155 -15.72 0.01 37.29
CA PHE A 155 -14.62 -0.46 38.10
C PHE A 155 -14.05 0.70 38.97
N GLY A 156 -13.56 0.41 40.16
CA GLY A 156 -13.01 1.43 41.05
C GLY A 156 -12.62 0.89 42.43
N LYS A 157 -12.51 1.76 43.41
CA LYS A 157 -12.16 1.36 44.79
C LYS A 157 -13.28 0.54 45.43
N GLY A 158 -13.03 -0.76 45.55
CA GLY A 158 -13.97 -1.74 46.08
C GLY A 158 -14.93 -2.26 45.01
N LYS A 159 -14.92 -3.58 44.83
CA LYS A 159 -15.91 -4.26 44.00
C LYS A 159 -17.27 -4.14 44.70
N ASN A 160 -18.19 -3.30 44.23
CA ASN A 160 -19.56 -3.30 44.68
C ASN A 160 -20.22 -4.64 44.33
N VAL A 161 -21.16 -5.11 45.18
CA VAL A 161 -21.89 -6.38 44.90
C VAL A 161 -22.61 -6.29 43.56
N GLU A 162 -23.22 -5.14 43.25
CA GLU A 162 -23.89 -4.88 41.97
C GLU A 162 -22.98 -5.08 40.76
N SER A 163 -21.74 -4.57 40.79
CA SER A 163 -20.79 -4.75 39.70
C SER A 163 -20.34 -6.20 39.52
N LEU A 164 -20.30 -7.01 40.59
CA LEU A 164 -19.97 -8.45 40.51
C LEU A 164 -21.11 -9.26 39.91
N GLU A 165 -22.37 -8.89 40.23
CA GLU A 165 -23.54 -9.48 39.60
C GLU A 165 -23.58 -9.18 38.09
N GLU A 166 -23.38 -7.91 37.70
CA GLU A 166 -23.32 -7.53 36.30
C GLU A 166 -22.23 -8.33 35.52
N ILE A 167 -21.04 -8.49 36.11
CA ILE A 167 -19.97 -9.30 35.51
C ILE A 167 -20.42 -10.78 35.40
N ALA A 168 -21.03 -11.34 36.43
CA ALA A 168 -21.47 -12.71 36.45
C ALA A 168 -22.55 -12.98 35.39
N MET A 169 -23.45 -12.02 35.14
CA MET A 169 -24.51 -12.14 34.15
C MET A 169 -24.03 -12.21 32.70
N THR A 170 -22.76 -11.85 32.41
CA THR A 170 -22.23 -11.87 31.04
C THR A 170 -21.77 -13.26 30.55
N ASP A 171 -21.62 -14.25 31.44
CA ASP A 171 -21.14 -15.58 31.10
C ASP A 171 -21.71 -16.65 32.04
N GLU A 172 -22.27 -17.70 31.48
CA GLU A 172 -23.03 -18.73 32.22
C GLU A 172 -22.17 -19.47 33.25
N ALA A 173 -20.88 -19.77 32.93
CA ALA A 173 -19.97 -20.45 33.84
C ALA A 173 -19.53 -19.52 35.00
N VAL A 174 -19.45 -18.21 34.76
CA VAL A 174 -19.13 -17.22 35.79
C VAL A 174 -20.32 -16.99 36.70
N LEU A 175 -21.53 -17.00 36.15
CA LEU A 175 -22.79 -16.92 36.91
C LEU A 175 -22.91 -18.11 37.86
N ASP A 176 -22.68 -19.34 37.41
CA ASP A 176 -22.74 -20.53 38.24
C ASP A 176 -21.76 -20.45 39.41
N TYR A 177 -20.52 -19.98 39.13
CA TYR A 177 -19.52 -19.79 40.19
C TYR A 177 -19.94 -18.69 41.18
N PHE A 178 -20.52 -17.59 40.68
CA PHE A 178 -20.97 -16.47 41.52
C PHE A 178 -22.14 -16.91 42.43
N MET A 179 -23.08 -17.71 41.94
CA MET A 179 -24.20 -18.25 42.73
C MET A 179 -23.73 -19.13 43.88
N GLU A 180 -22.58 -19.81 43.72
CA GLU A 180 -22.02 -20.67 44.78
C GLU A 180 -21.14 -19.91 45.78
N HIS A 181 -20.43 -18.86 45.33
CA HIS A 181 -19.32 -18.25 46.09
C HIS A 181 -19.53 -16.77 46.42
N GLU A 182 -20.60 -16.15 45.88
CA GLU A 182 -20.88 -14.67 46.02
C GLU A 182 -19.70 -13.78 45.56
N THR A 183 -18.79 -14.31 44.68
CA THR A 183 -17.62 -13.59 44.17
C THR A 183 -17.28 -14.06 42.76
N VAL A 184 -16.53 -13.24 42.01
CA VAL A 184 -16.00 -13.58 40.68
C VAL A 184 -14.49 -13.68 40.75
N ARG A 185 -13.91 -14.71 40.14
CA ARG A 185 -12.45 -14.89 40.08
C ARG A 185 -11.79 -13.85 39.16
N ASN A 186 -10.62 -13.36 39.54
CA ASN A 186 -9.88 -12.42 38.70
C ASN A 186 -9.53 -13.01 37.34
N GLU A 187 -9.23 -14.31 37.25
CA GLU A 187 -8.99 -15.03 36.00
C GLU A 187 -10.18 -14.95 35.04
N ASP A 188 -11.40 -15.09 35.56
CA ASP A 188 -12.62 -14.95 34.75
C ASP A 188 -12.80 -13.50 34.27
N ILE A 189 -12.53 -12.51 35.12
CA ILE A 189 -12.58 -11.09 34.73
C ILE A 189 -11.57 -10.82 33.61
N CYS A 190 -10.33 -11.27 33.76
CA CYS A 190 -9.30 -11.14 32.72
C CYS A 190 -9.73 -11.77 31.40
N ARG A 191 -10.30 -13.01 31.46
CA ARG A 191 -10.83 -13.71 30.29
C ARG A 191 -11.97 -12.92 29.63
N LEU A 192 -12.95 -12.45 30.39
CA LEU A 192 -14.10 -11.71 29.87
C LEU A 192 -13.68 -10.36 29.22
N ILE A 193 -12.70 -9.68 29.77
CA ILE A 193 -12.10 -8.47 29.17
C ILE A 193 -11.44 -8.84 27.84
N ARG A 194 -10.64 -9.93 27.80
CA ARG A 194 -9.95 -10.39 26.60
C ARG A 194 -10.95 -10.82 25.50
N GLU A 195 -12.04 -11.48 25.88
CA GLU A 195 -13.11 -11.88 24.98
C GLU A 195 -14.06 -10.73 24.60
N ARG A 196 -13.79 -9.51 25.08
CA ARG A 196 -14.61 -8.33 24.85
C ARG A 196 -16.09 -8.50 25.28
N LYS A 197 -16.33 -9.24 26.35
CA LYS A 197 -17.65 -9.39 26.96
C LYS A 197 -17.92 -8.33 28.02
N ILE A 198 -16.85 -7.83 28.67
CA ILE A 198 -16.94 -6.72 29.64
C ILE A 198 -15.89 -5.65 29.32
N PHE A 199 -16.24 -4.41 29.63
CA PHE A 199 -15.41 -3.22 29.39
C PHE A 199 -15.31 -2.42 30.70
N PRO A 200 -14.14 -2.48 31.39
CA PRO A 200 -13.97 -1.77 32.66
C PRO A 200 -14.02 -0.25 32.47
N CYS A 201 -15.00 0.41 33.12
CA CYS A 201 -15.22 1.85 33.08
C CYS A 201 -14.68 2.52 34.36
N TYR A 202 -13.80 3.51 34.17
CA TYR A 202 -13.23 4.34 35.24
C TYR A 202 -13.64 5.78 35.04
N PHE A 203 -13.98 6.47 36.13
CA PHE A 203 -14.41 7.86 36.12
C PHE A 203 -13.39 8.73 36.85
N GLY A 204 -13.09 9.92 36.27
CA GLY A 204 -12.10 10.79 36.92
C GLY A 204 -11.83 12.09 36.17
N SER A 205 -10.75 12.75 36.58
CA SER A 205 -10.22 13.95 35.93
C SER A 205 -8.70 13.75 35.73
N ALA A 206 -8.27 13.53 34.51
CA ALA A 206 -6.87 13.39 34.19
C ALA A 206 -6.04 14.62 34.58
N LEU A 207 -6.64 15.82 34.46
CA LEU A 207 -6.02 17.10 34.85
C LEU A 207 -5.72 17.17 36.35
N LYS A 208 -6.59 16.58 37.17
CA LYS A 208 -6.44 16.54 38.63
C LYS A 208 -5.83 15.25 39.13
N LEU A 209 -5.51 14.32 38.24
CA LEU A 209 -5.03 12.94 38.51
C LEU A 209 -6.06 12.10 39.33
N ASP A 210 -7.34 12.52 39.36
CA ASP A 210 -8.39 11.77 40.01
C ASP A 210 -8.83 10.59 39.15
N GLY A 211 -8.99 9.39 39.73
CA GLY A 211 -9.35 8.16 39.01
C GLY A 211 -8.21 7.53 38.18
N VAL A 212 -7.10 8.24 37.92
CA VAL A 212 -5.97 7.72 37.11
C VAL A 212 -5.20 6.62 37.84
N GLN A 213 -5.05 6.75 39.15
CA GLN A 213 -4.39 5.71 39.98
C GLN A 213 -5.22 4.42 40.04
N GLU A 214 -6.54 4.53 40.07
CA GLU A 214 -7.48 3.42 40.01
C GLU A 214 -7.42 2.71 38.65
N LEU A 215 -7.33 3.46 37.55
CA LEU A 215 -7.12 2.92 36.21
C LEU A 215 -5.80 2.13 36.13
N LEU A 216 -4.70 2.71 36.62
CA LEU A 216 -3.40 2.02 36.65
C LEU A 216 -3.43 0.74 37.50
N ALA A 217 -4.11 0.75 38.65
CA ALA A 217 -4.30 -0.46 39.47
C ALA A 217 -5.12 -1.53 38.71
N GLY A 218 -6.16 -1.11 37.95
CA GLY A 218 -6.90 -2.01 37.09
C GLY A 218 -6.04 -2.64 35.98
N PHE A 219 -5.12 -1.91 35.38
CA PHE A 219 -4.17 -2.47 34.43
C PHE A 219 -3.26 -3.52 35.07
N GLU A 220 -2.75 -3.25 36.28
CA GLU A 220 -1.91 -4.20 37.02
C GLU A 220 -2.70 -5.47 37.40
N GLU A 221 -3.98 -5.36 37.69
CA GLU A 221 -4.82 -6.47 38.15
C GLU A 221 -5.38 -7.29 36.97
N TYR A 222 -5.85 -6.66 35.87
CA TYR A 222 -6.69 -7.33 34.85
C TYR A 222 -6.04 -7.50 33.47
N MET A 223 -4.89 -6.84 33.18
CA MET A 223 -4.23 -7.06 31.91
C MET A 223 -3.35 -8.31 31.99
N GLU A 224 -3.47 -9.20 31.02
CA GLU A 224 -2.61 -10.37 30.90
C GLU A 224 -1.51 -10.13 29.85
N PRO A 225 -0.31 -10.73 30.06
CA PRO A 225 0.78 -10.58 29.13
C PRO A 225 0.46 -11.20 27.77
N PHE A 226 1.12 -10.71 26.73
CA PHE A 226 1.02 -11.24 25.38
C PHE A 226 1.62 -12.66 25.29
N ASP A 227 0.86 -13.60 24.75
CA ASP A 227 1.33 -14.95 24.44
C ASP A 227 2.04 -14.95 23.07
N GLY A 228 3.38 -14.88 23.10
CA GLY A 228 4.19 -14.82 21.88
C GLY A 228 4.10 -16.09 21.03
N LYS A 229 4.07 -15.92 19.71
CA LYS A 229 4.11 -17.02 18.73
C LYS A 229 5.43 -17.80 18.84
N LYS A 230 5.40 -19.08 18.51
CA LYS A 230 6.60 -19.90 18.43
C LYS A 230 7.41 -19.53 17.20
N GLY A 231 8.65 -19.07 17.40
CA GLY A 231 9.54 -18.58 16.35
C GLY A 231 9.53 -17.06 16.22
N PHE A 232 10.49 -16.50 15.46
CA PHE A 232 10.56 -15.07 15.24
C PHE A 232 9.41 -14.60 14.36
N GLY A 233 8.68 -13.61 14.84
CA GLY A 233 7.64 -12.91 14.11
C GLY A 233 7.62 -11.44 14.49
N ALA A 234 7.34 -10.56 13.53
CA ALA A 234 7.13 -9.14 13.78
C ALA A 234 6.15 -8.55 12.76
N LEU A 235 5.43 -7.51 13.16
CA LEU A 235 4.49 -6.77 12.31
C LEU A 235 4.96 -5.33 12.18
N VAL A 236 5.12 -4.86 10.94
CA VAL A 236 5.47 -3.47 10.61
C VAL A 236 4.20 -2.63 10.60
N PHE A 237 4.15 -1.57 11.44
CA PHE A 237 2.96 -0.72 11.52
C PHE A 237 3.20 0.75 11.17
N LYS A 238 4.47 1.18 11.12
CA LYS A 238 4.84 2.56 10.81
C LYS A 238 6.21 2.64 10.17
N ILE A 239 6.36 3.54 9.21
CA ILE A 239 7.63 3.95 8.64
C ILE A 239 7.80 5.44 8.91
N SER A 240 9.00 5.88 9.22
CA SER A 240 9.35 7.27 9.44
C SER A 240 10.82 7.50 9.10
N ARG A 241 11.26 8.75 9.12
CA ARG A 241 12.67 9.12 8.95
C ARG A 241 13.15 9.95 10.14
N ASP A 242 14.39 9.75 10.56
CA ASP A 242 14.99 10.57 11.60
C ASP A 242 15.49 11.92 11.04
N ASP A 243 15.95 12.81 11.93
CA ASP A 243 16.45 14.15 11.57
C ASP A 243 17.62 14.12 10.55
N LYS A 244 18.23 12.96 10.34
CA LYS A 244 19.30 12.75 9.35
C LYS A 244 18.79 12.17 8.05
N GLY A 245 17.47 11.90 7.94
CA GLY A 245 16.85 11.25 6.80
C GLY A 245 17.01 9.71 6.79
N GLU A 246 17.55 9.10 7.86
CA GLU A 246 17.66 7.63 7.94
C GLU A 246 16.27 7.02 8.12
N ARG A 247 15.94 6.02 7.29
CA ARG A 247 14.68 5.31 7.32
C ARG A 247 14.55 4.44 8.57
N LEU A 248 13.45 4.62 9.28
CA LEU A 248 13.09 3.88 10.49
C LEU A 248 11.85 3.04 10.21
N THR A 249 11.95 1.74 10.43
CA THR A 249 10.81 0.81 10.35
C THR A 249 10.37 0.47 11.76
N PHE A 250 9.17 0.91 12.15
CA PHE A 250 8.58 0.60 13.46
C PHE A 250 7.82 -0.71 13.38
N LEU A 251 8.10 -1.59 14.34
CA LEU A 251 7.50 -2.91 14.39
C LEU A 251 7.20 -3.36 15.82
N LYS A 252 6.20 -4.23 15.94
CA LYS A 252 5.92 -5.01 17.13
C LYS A 252 6.48 -6.41 16.93
N VAL A 253 7.26 -6.90 17.87
CA VAL A 253 7.72 -8.30 17.88
C VAL A 253 6.59 -9.19 18.39
N THR A 254 6.05 -10.06 17.53
CA THR A 254 4.91 -10.94 17.83
C THR A 254 5.33 -12.36 18.25
N GLY A 255 6.62 -12.69 18.10
CA GLY A 255 7.14 -13.98 18.50
C GLY A 255 8.66 -14.01 18.56
N GLY A 256 9.21 -14.84 19.42
CA GLY A 256 10.65 -15.01 19.59
C GLY A 256 11.37 -13.75 20.02
N LYS A 257 12.53 -13.51 19.42
CA LYS A 257 13.39 -12.35 19.69
C LYS A 257 13.88 -11.71 18.41
N LEU A 258 13.93 -10.39 18.36
CA LEU A 258 14.60 -9.61 17.34
C LEU A 258 16.00 -9.22 17.84
N VAL A 259 17.04 -9.46 17.03
CA VAL A 259 18.44 -9.22 17.42
C VAL A 259 19.15 -8.38 16.35
N VAL A 260 20.06 -7.50 16.80
CA VAL A 260 20.92 -6.72 15.88
C VAL A 260 21.73 -7.66 14.96
N LYS A 261 21.84 -7.30 13.68
CA LYS A 261 22.44 -8.09 12.59
C LYS A 261 21.67 -9.36 12.19
N MET A 262 20.45 -9.56 12.71
CA MET A 262 19.58 -10.63 12.26
C MET A 262 19.20 -10.41 10.78
N PRO A 263 19.42 -11.41 9.90
CA PRO A 263 18.93 -11.33 8.52
C PRO A 263 17.41 -11.49 8.52
N ILE A 264 16.71 -10.58 7.85
CA ILE A 264 15.25 -10.67 7.67
C ILE A 264 14.94 -11.37 6.35
N ASN A 265 15.71 -11.05 5.32
CA ASN A 265 15.68 -11.73 4.02
C ASN A 265 17.12 -11.96 3.52
N LYS A 266 17.31 -12.37 2.25
CA LYS A 266 18.63 -12.65 1.68
C LYS A 266 19.52 -11.39 1.58
N GLU A 267 18.93 -10.21 1.49
CA GLU A 267 19.60 -8.95 1.16
C GLU A 267 19.65 -8.00 2.35
N GLU A 268 18.68 -8.06 3.26
CA GLU A 268 18.51 -7.09 4.32
C GLU A 268 18.71 -7.68 5.72
N LYS A 269 19.31 -6.91 6.58
CA LYS A 269 19.56 -7.25 8.00
C LYS A 269 19.29 -6.05 8.89
N ILE A 270 18.95 -6.33 10.12
CA ILE A 270 18.78 -5.31 11.16
C ILE A 270 20.13 -4.67 11.49
N ASN A 271 20.29 -3.39 11.22
CA ASN A 271 21.53 -2.66 11.55
C ASN A 271 21.53 -2.17 12.99
N GLN A 272 20.44 -1.54 13.43
CA GLN A 272 20.26 -1.02 14.78
C GLN A 272 18.83 -1.22 15.23
N ILE A 273 18.62 -1.41 16.52
CA ILE A 273 17.31 -1.46 17.16
C ILE A 273 17.23 -0.28 18.13
N ARG A 274 16.17 0.54 17.99
CA ARG A 274 15.90 1.72 18.81
C ARG A 274 14.57 1.56 19.53
N ILE A 275 14.54 1.75 20.82
CA ILE A 275 13.30 1.79 21.60
C ILE A 275 13.04 3.26 21.96
N TYR A 276 11.94 3.80 21.46
CA TYR A 276 11.57 5.19 21.66
C TYR A 276 10.77 5.39 22.94
N SER A 277 10.99 6.54 23.60
CA SER A 277 10.12 7.06 24.67
C SER A 277 10.08 8.59 24.55
N GLY A 278 8.99 9.12 24.01
CA GLY A 278 8.90 10.51 23.55
C GLY A 278 9.91 10.80 22.43
N ALA A 279 10.63 11.92 22.56
CA ALA A 279 11.66 12.32 21.57
C ALA A 279 12.99 11.54 21.68
N LYS A 280 13.18 10.78 22.76
CA LYS A 280 14.45 10.07 23.02
C LYS A 280 14.32 8.59 22.69
N TYR A 281 15.45 8.00 22.30
CA TYR A 281 15.52 6.55 22.11
C TYR A 281 16.72 5.94 22.84
N GLU A 282 16.58 4.67 23.17
CA GLU A 282 17.65 3.82 23.65
C GLU A 282 18.00 2.79 22.58
N ALA A 283 19.29 2.65 22.25
CA ALA A 283 19.74 1.62 21.34
C ALA A 283 19.96 0.31 22.12
N VAL A 284 19.30 -0.76 21.68
CA VAL A 284 19.35 -2.06 22.32
C VAL A 284 19.86 -3.13 21.35
N ASN A 285 20.36 -4.25 21.90
CA ASN A 285 20.85 -5.35 21.08
C ASN A 285 19.78 -6.37 20.73
N GLU A 286 18.73 -6.48 21.56
CA GLU A 286 17.63 -7.41 21.34
C GLU A 286 16.31 -6.86 21.88
N VAL A 287 15.19 -7.31 21.29
CA VAL A 287 13.83 -7.06 21.75
C VAL A 287 13.06 -8.37 21.76
N GLU A 288 12.36 -8.66 22.86
CA GLU A 288 11.55 -9.87 23.04
C GLU A 288 10.12 -9.66 22.52
N ALA A 289 9.38 -10.75 22.38
CA ALA A 289 7.96 -10.73 22.00
C ALA A 289 7.14 -9.79 22.90
N GLY A 290 6.16 -9.10 22.33
CA GLY A 290 5.37 -8.04 22.95
C GLY A 290 6.06 -6.67 22.96
N GLY A 291 7.32 -6.55 22.56
CA GLY A 291 8.04 -5.28 22.50
C GLY A 291 7.81 -4.53 21.20
N VAL A 292 7.77 -3.19 21.31
CA VAL A 292 7.70 -2.26 20.16
C VAL A 292 9.05 -1.57 19.99
N CYS A 293 9.57 -1.53 18.78
CA CYS A 293 10.84 -0.87 18.49
C CYS A 293 10.87 -0.32 17.04
N ALA A 294 11.81 0.57 16.80
CA ALA A 294 12.19 1.01 15.46
C ALA A 294 13.51 0.35 15.06
N VAL A 295 13.62 -0.07 13.81
CA VAL A 295 14.85 -0.66 13.28
C VAL A 295 15.35 0.10 12.06
N THR A 296 16.67 0.04 11.85
CA THR A 296 17.31 0.52 10.64
C THR A 296 17.88 -0.66 9.85
N GLY A 297 18.02 -0.49 8.52
CA GLY A 297 18.58 -1.51 7.62
C GLY A 297 17.55 -2.30 6.81
N LEU A 298 16.28 -1.94 6.90
CA LEU A 298 15.20 -2.46 6.07
C LEU A 298 14.78 -1.38 5.07
N SER A 299 15.08 -1.55 3.80
CA SER A 299 14.73 -0.61 2.72
C SER A 299 13.46 -1.04 1.97
N SER A 300 13.21 -2.35 1.86
CA SER A 300 12.07 -2.91 1.13
C SER A 300 10.82 -3.15 2.00
N SER A 301 10.89 -2.90 3.31
CA SER A 301 9.74 -3.09 4.20
C SER A 301 8.62 -2.09 3.93
N TYR A 302 7.38 -2.51 4.11
CA TYR A 302 6.18 -1.67 3.98
C TYR A 302 5.24 -1.84 5.18
N ILE A 303 4.35 -0.88 5.36
CA ILE A 303 3.37 -0.87 6.46
C ILE A 303 2.37 -2.02 6.25
N GLY A 304 2.08 -2.77 7.31
CA GLY A 304 1.23 -3.98 7.27
C GLY A 304 2.00 -5.26 6.95
N GLN A 305 3.30 -5.18 6.67
CA GLN A 305 4.13 -6.35 6.37
C GLN A 305 4.38 -7.20 7.61
N GLY A 306 4.10 -8.50 7.50
CA GLY A 306 4.54 -9.50 8.46
C GLY A 306 5.96 -9.98 8.16
N LEU A 307 6.77 -10.13 9.20
CA LEU A 307 8.14 -10.63 9.11
C LEU A 307 8.26 -11.98 9.85
N GLY A 308 9.08 -12.88 9.35
CA GLY A 308 9.27 -14.21 9.92
C GLY A 308 8.03 -15.10 9.85
N VAL A 309 7.51 -15.55 11.00
CA VAL A 309 6.28 -16.38 11.08
C VAL A 309 5.00 -15.54 11.08
N GLU A 310 5.12 -14.20 11.11
CA GLU A 310 3.98 -13.30 11.12
C GLU A 310 3.41 -13.15 9.71
N LYS A 311 2.08 -13.12 9.61
CA LYS A 311 1.39 -12.80 8.37
C LYS A 311 1.19 -11.29 8.29
N GLY A 312 1.20 -10.74 7.08
CA GLY A 312 0.80 -9.35 6.84
C GLY A 312 -0.66 -9.10 7.26
N THR A 313 -0.98 -7.85 7.49
CA THR A 313 -2.35 -7.40 7.80
C THR A 313 -3.13 -7.09 6.54
N ALA A 314 -4.47 -7.14 6.63
CA ALA A 314 -5.35 -6.67 5.58
C ALA A 314 -5.19 -5.14 5.34
N ALA A 315 -5.66 -4.68 4.19
CA ALA A 315 -5.76 -3.25 3.89
C ALA A 315 -6.58 -2.52 4.97
N PRO A 316 -6.28 -1.25 5.28
CA PRO A 316 -7.05 -0.48 6.24
C PRO A 316 -8.50 -0.32 5.77
N PHE A 317 -9.42 -0.22 6.73
CA PHE A 317 -10.85 0.00 6.47
C PHE A 317 -11.14 1.46 6.07
N LEU A 318 -10.36 2.39 6.63
CA LEU A 318 -10.53 3.83 6.36
C LEU A 318 -9.72 4.23 5.13
N GLU A 319 -10.40 4.66 4.07
CA GLU A 319 -9.80 5.14 2.83
C GLU A 319 -10.03 6.65 2.63
N PRO A 320 -9.08 7.39 2.01
CA PRO A 320 -9.28 8.77 1.62
C PRO A 320 -10.37 8.89 0.55
N VAL A 321 -11.20 9.89 0.69
CA VAL A 321 -12.31 10.15 -0.26
C VAL A 321 -12.11 11.38 -1.13
N LEU A 322 -11.07 12.16 -0.86
CA LEU A 322 -10.76 13.40 -1.57
C LEU A 322 -9.41 13.30 -2.26
N THR A 323 -9.36 13.73 -3.52
CA THR A 323 -8.13 13.89 -4.29
C THR A 323 -7.84 15.36 -4.49
N TYR A 324 -6.67 15.81 -4.11
CA TYR A 324 -6.22 17.17 -4.28
C TYR A 324 -5.12 17.26 -5.34
N GLN A 325 -5.23 18.25 -6.21
CA GLN A 325 -4.13 18.65 -7.08
C GLN A 325 -3.06 19.36 -6.26
N MET A 326 -1.81 18.94 -6.37
CA MET A 326 -0.67 19.65 -5.78
C MET A 326 -0.09 20.63 -6.82
N ILE A 327 -0.10 21.90 -6.50
CA ILE A 327 0.43 22.97 -7.34
C ILE A 327 1.87 23.25 -6.92
N LEU A 328 2.79 23.03 -7.85
CA LEU A 328 4.21 23.25 -7.63
C LEU A 328 4.59 24.72 -7.92
N PRO A 329 5.60 25.28 -7.23
CA PRO A 329 6.14 26.59 -7.56
C PRO A 329 6.78 26.61 -8.96
N GLU A 330 6.77 27.77 -9.62
CA GLU A 330 7.36 27.94 -10.95
C GLU A 330 8.84 27.53 -11.00
N GLY A 331 9.19 26.66 -11.96
CA GLY A 331 10.55 26.18 -12.17
C GLY A 331 10.97 25.00 -11.28
N ALA A 332 10.05 24.40 -10.53
CA ALA A 332 10.32 23.19 -9.77
C ALA A 332 10.59 21.99 -10.71
N ASP A 333 11.60 21.19 -10.38
CA ASP A 333 11.87 19.93 -11.08
C ASP A 333 10.88 18.86 -10.60
N THR A 334 9.85 18.59 -11.42
CA THR A 334 8.78 17.65 -11.11
C THR A 334 9.31 16.24 -10.80
N THR A 335 10.36 15.78 -11.50
CA THR A 335 10.94 14.45 -11.28
C THR A 335 11.60 14.34 -9.89
N LYS A 336 12.28 15.41 -9.47
CA LYS A 336 12.87 15.49 -8.14
C LYS A 336 11.78 15.52 -7.07
N VAL A 337 10.78 16.38 -7.28
CA VAL A 337 9.63 16.51 -6.35
C VAL A 337 8.89 15.18 -6.19
N LEU A 338 8.59 14.47 -7.27
CA LEU A 338 7.95 13.16 -7.20
C LEU A 338 8.76 12.14 -6.39
N ARG A 339 10.09 12.14 -6.53
CA ARG A 339 10.96 11.27 -5.73
C ARG A 339 10.92 11.62 -4.24
N GLU A 340 10.87 12.89 -3.91
CA GLU A 340 10.76 13.39 -2.54
C GLU A 340 9.38 13.06 -1.95
N LEU A 341 8.31 13.22 -2.72
CA LEU A 341 6.95 12.90 -2.33
C LEU A 341 6.74 11.38 -2.13
N LYS A 342 7.39 10.52 -2.95
CA LYS A 342 7.35 9.07 -2.75
C LYS A 342 7.95 8.64 -1.40
N GLN A 343 8.84 9.43 -0.80
CA GLN A 343 9.31 9.18 0.56
C GLN A 343 8.21 9.42 1.60
N LEU A 344 7.34 10.42 1.37
CA LEU A 344 6.17 10.65 2.23
C LEU A 344 5.12 9.56 2.04
N GLU A 345 4.96 9.05 0.83
CA GLU A 345 4.05 7.93 0.56
C GLU A 345 4.51 6.62 1.22
N GLU A 346 5.82 6.38 1.37
CA GLU A 346 6.31 5.26 2.19
C GLU A 346 5.88 5.38 3.67
N GLU A 347 5.86 6.61 4.21
CA GLU A 347 5.44 6.90 5.58
C GLU A 347 3.92 6.88 5.72
N GLU A 348 3.19 7.32 4.68
CA GLU A 348 1.73 7.44 4.60
C GLU A 348 1.23 6.89 3.26
N PRO A 349 1.06 5.56 3.13
CA PRO A 349 0.68 4.94 1.85
C PRO A 349 -0.66 5.41 1.28
N LEU A 350 -1.58 5.85 2.13
CA LEU A 350 -2.89 6.33 1.70
C LEU A 350 -2.85 7.69 1.01
N LEU A 351 -1.71 8.37 0.98
CA LEU A 351 -1.53 9.58 0.16
C LEU A 351 -1.70 9.30 -1.33
N ASN A 352 -1.46 8.07 -1.78
CA ASN A 352 -1.63 7.61 -3.16
C ASN A 352 -1.22 8.69 -4.18
N ILE A 353 0.07 9.02 -4.19
CA ILE A 353 0.61 10.13 -4.99
C ILE A 353 0.73 9.68 -6.43
N VAL A 354 -0.09 10.25 -7.30
CA VAL A 354 -0.17 9.92 -8.73
C VAL A 354 0.26 11.10 -9.58
N TRP A 355 1.17 10.85 -10.53
CA TRP A 355 1.50 11.78 -11.60
C TRP A 355 0.57 11.57 -12.78
N ASN A 356 -0.15 12.61 -13.17
CA ASN A 356 -0.96 12.59 -14.40
C ASN A 356 -0.15 13.21 -15.55
N PRO A 357 0.35 12.40 -16.51
CA PRO A 357 1.19 12.92 -17.59
C PRO A 357 0.43 13.73 -18.63
N VAL A 358 -0.90 13.60 -18.70
CA VAL A 358 -1.75 14.34 -19.67
C VAL A 358 -1.98 15.77 -19.19
N LEU A 359 -2.20 15.93 -17.89
CA LEU A 359 -2.44 17.24 -17.28
C LEU A 359 -1.16 17.87 -16.72
N GLU A 360 -0.05 17.13 -16.68
CA GLU A 360 1.20 17.53 -16.01
C GLU A 360 0.97 17.91 -14.53
N GLU A 361 0.10 17.17 -13.84
CA GLU A 361 -0.34 17.43 -12.47
C GLU A 361 0.04 16.30 -11.51
N ILE A 362 0.36 16.66 -10.27
CA ILE A 362 0.51 15.71 -9.17
C ILE A 362 -0.80 15.69 -8.38
N HIS A 363 -1.37 14.51 -8.23
CA HIS A 363 -2.58 14.29 -7.43
C HIS A 363 -2.22 13.53 -6.15
N VAL A 364 -2.87 13.91 -5.03
CA VAL A 364 -2.67 13.34 -3.70
C VAL A 364 -4.02 13.07 -3.06
N GLN A 365 -4.20 11.88 -2.50
CA GLN A 365 -5.42 11.53 -1.77
C GLN A 365 -5.29 11.87 -0.29
N LEU A 366 -6.32 12.52 0.27
CA LEU A 366 -6.35 12.99 1.66
C LEU A 366 -7.70 12.72 2.30
N MET A 367 -7.70 12.54 3.62
CA MET A 367 -8.93 12.33 4.42
C MET A 367 -9.69 13.64 4.67
N GLY A 368 -8.99 14.78 4.75
CA GLY A 368 -9.60 16.07 5.04
C GLY A 368 -8.67 17.27 4.85
N GLU A 369 -9.23 18.46 5.07
CA GLU A 369 -8.52 19.74 4.83
C GLU A 369 -7.37 19.99 5.81
N VAL A 370 -7.48 19.58 7.07
CA VAL A 370 -6.40 19.76 8.05
C VAL A 370 -5.15 19.02 7.62
N GLN A 371 -5.31 17.87 6.96
CA GLN A 371 -4.19 17.09 6.45
C GLN A 371 -3.46 17.83 5.33
N THR A 372 -4.15 18.66 4.49
CA THR A 372 -3.48 19.46 3.44
C THR A 372 -2.50 20.47 4.04
N GLU A 373 -2.90 21.17 5.12
CA GLU A 373 -2.05 22.16 5.77
C GLU A 373 -0.82 21.53 6.42
N ILE A 374 -0.99 20.35 7.01
CA ILE A 374 0.10 19.62 7.64
C ILE A 374 1.05 19.09 6.59
N LEU A 375 0.53 18.51 5.51
CA LEU A 375 1.34 18.01 4.40
C LEU A 375 2.13 19.15 3.73
N LYS A 376 1.50 20.34 3.53
CA LYS A 376 2.17 21.54 3.04
C LYS A 376 3.36 21.93 3.93
N THR A 377 3.15 21.96 5.24
CA THR A 377 4.20 22.31 6.19
C THR A 377 5.32 21.27 6.21
N MET A 378 4.98 19.97 6.18
CA MET A 378 5.97 18.89 6.13
C MET A 378 6.84 18.96 4.87
N ILE A 379 6.23 19.24 3.72
CA ILE A 379 6.94 19.39 2.44
C ILE A 379 7.88 20.60 2.51
N ALA A 380 7.41 21.74 3.05
CA ALA A 380 8.22 22.93 3.21
C ALA A 380 9.41 22.71 4.18
N GLU A 381 9.20 22.05 5.31
CA GLU A 381 10.24 21.76 6.30
C GLU A 381 11.29 20.75 5.79
N ARG A 382 10.84 19.65 5.12
CA ARG A 382 11.74 18.56 4.72
C ARG A 382 12.43 18.79 3.39
N PHE A 383 11.70 19.34 2.42
CA PHE A 383 12.19 19.44 1.04
C PHE A 383 12.43 20.89 0.61
N HIS A 384 12.13 21.86 1.48
CA HIS A 384 12.24 23.29 1.20
C HIS A 384 11.47 23.73 -0.05
N LEU A 385 10.31 23.10 -0.25
CA LEU A 385 9.41 23.31 -1.37
C LEU A 385 8.09 23.89 -0.84
N ASP A 386 7.70 25.05 -1.35
CA ASP A 386 6.42 25.67 -1.01
C ASP A 386 5.37 25.25 -2.04
N VAL A 387 4.46 24.35 -1.65
CA VAL A 387 3.41 23.81 -2.51
C VAL A 387 2.05 24.38 -2.11
N GLU A 388 1.13 24.43 -3.06
CA GLU A 388 -0.27 24.75 -2.80
C GLU A 388 -1.16 23.57 -3.21
N PHE A 389 -2.34 23.48 -2.62
CA PHE A 389 -3.33 22.47 -2.96
C PHE A 389 -4.51 23.16 -3.65
N GLY A 390 -4.92 22.60 -4.79
CA GLY A 390 -6.14 22.98 -5.48
C GLY A 390 -7.40 22.56 -4.73
N THR A 391 -8.56 22.77 -5.32
CA THR A 391 -9.82 22.27 -4.77
C THR A 391 -9.84 20.73 -4.84
N GLY A 392 -10.18 20.06 -3.74
CA GLY A 392 -10.30 18.61 -3.71
C GLY A 392 -11.41 18.11 -4.65
N LYS A 393 -11.19 16.98 -5.30
CA LYS A 393 -12.18 16.28 -6.11
C LYS A 393 -12.58 14.99 -5.41
N ILE A 394 -13.82 14.56 -5.62
CA ILE A 394 -14.33 13.30 -5.09
C ILE A 394 -13.63 12.13 -5.79
N VAL A 395 -13.27 11.11 -5.03
CA VAL A 395 -12.80 9.83 -5.55
C VAL A 395 -13.99 8.96 -5.87
N TYR A 396 -14.31 8.81 -7.15
CA TYR A 396 -15.38 7.92 -7.60
C TYR A 396 -14.87 6.49 -7.77
N LYS A 397 -15.78 5.52 -7.72
CA LYS A 397 -15.55 4.12 -8.10
C LYS A 397 -16.63 3.67 -9.08
N GLU A 398 -16.44 2.54 -9.76
CA GLU A 398 -17.44 1.98 -10.66
C GLU A 398 -17.75 0.52 -10.33
N THR A 399 -19.01 0.10 -10.55
CA THR A 399 -19.44 -1.31 -10.43
C THR A 399 -20.45 -1.65 -11.53
N ILE A 400 -21.00 -2.86 -11.49
CA ILE A 400 -22.02 -3.34 -12.45
C ILE A 400 -23.30 -3.73 -11.71
N LYS A 401 -24.46 -3.61 -12.36
CA LYS A 401 -25.77 -3.99 -11.78
C LYS A 401 -26.11 -5.46 -11.94
N SER A 402 -25.65 -6.09 -13.02
CA SER A 402 -26.04 -7.45 -13.39
C SER A 402 -24.85 -8.25 -13.87
N PRO A 403 -24.90 -9.58 -13.72
CA PRO A 403 -23.85 -10.45 -14.22
C PRO A 403 -23.64 -10.32 -15.71
N VAL A 404 -22.37 -10.32 -16.15
CA VAL A 404 -21.97 -10.27 -17.55
C VAL A 404 -20.78 -11.18 -17.80
N VAL A 405 -20.61 -11.63 -19.04
CA VAL A 405 -19.39 -12.32 -19.48
C VAL A 405 -18.60 -11.39 -20.38
N GLY A 406 -17.42 -11.00 -19.92
CA GLY A 406 -16.47 -10.24 -20.71
C GLY A 406 -15.57 -11.18 -21.51
N VAL A 407 -15.36 -10.87 -22.78
CA VAL A 407 -14.52 -11.64 -23.70
C VAL A 407 -13.35 -10.80 -24.18
N GLY A 408 -12.16 -11.29 -23.96
CA GLY A 408 -10.94 -10.68 -24.47
C GLY A 408 -10.19 -11.65 -25.39
N HIS A 409 -9.87 -11.17 -26.57
CA HIS A 409 -9.12 -11.92 -27.55
C HIS A 409 -7.90 -11.13 -28.00
N TYR A 410 -6.77 -11.80 -28.08
CA TYR A 410 -5.52 -11.18 -28.53
C TYR A 410 -4.79 -12.14 -29.45
N GLU A 411 -4.86 -11.85 -30.75
CA GLU A 411 -4.30 -12.67 -31.84
C GLU A 411 -3.60 -11.80 -32.88
N PRO A 412 -2.56 -11.03 -32.53
CA PRO A 412 -1.65 -10.49 -33.54
C PRO A 412 -0.84 -11.62 -34.17
N LEU A 413 -0.10 -11.33 -35.24
CA LEU A 413 0.64 -12.33 -35.99
C LEU A 413 1.55 -13.18 -35.06
N ARG A 414 1.31 -14.50 -35.01
CA ARG A 414 2.01 -15.51 -34.18
C ARG A 414 1.74 -15.43 -32.68
N HIS A 415 0.74 -14.72 -32.24
CA HIS A 415 0.25 -14.70 -30.86
C HIS A 415 -1.18 -15.18 -30.80
N TYR A 416 -1.61 -15.75 -29.69
CA TYR A 416 -2.99 -16.18 -29.50
C TYR A 416 -3.33 -16.32 -28.03
N ALA A 417 -4.33 -15.60 -27.56
CA ALA A 417 -4.97 -15.84 -26.30
C ALA A 417 -6.45 -15.41 -26.34
N GLU A 418 -7.31 -16.21 -25.77
CA GLU A 418 -8.72 -15.86 -25.54
C GLU A 418 -9.08 -16.13 -24.07
N VAL A 419 -9.76 -15.18 -23.44
CA VAL A 419 -10.17 -15.24 -22.03
C VAL A 419 -11.63 -14.82 -21.91
N HIS A 420 -12.41 -15.61 -21.20
CA HIS A 420 -13.79 -15.31 -20.84
C HIS A 420 -13.89 -15.15 -19.34
N LEU A 421 -14.34 -13.98 -18.88
CA LEU A 421 -14.49 -13.60 -17.49
C LEU A 421 -15.96 -13.38 -17.16
N LYS A 422 -16.52 -14.16 -16.27
CA LYS A 422 -17.82 -13.88 -15.67
C LYS A 422 -17.64 -12.85 -14.57
N MET A 423 -18.31 -11.74 -14.69
CA MET A 423 -18.29 -10.62 -13.76
C MET A 423 -19.65 -10.52 -13.08
N GLU A 424 -19.70 -10.60 -11.77
CA GLU A 424 -20.92 -10.61 -10.97
C GLU A 424 -20.85 -9.51 -9.90
N PRO A 425 -21.93 -8.72 -9.72
CA PRO A 425 -21.95 -7.71 -8.67
C PRO A 425 -21.91 -8.38 -7.29
N LEU A 426 -21.24 -7.74 -6.33
CA LEU A 426 -21.20 -8.11 -4.92
C LEU A 426 -21.87 -7.03 -4.07
N GLU A 427 -22.03 -7.30 -2.79
CA GLU A 427 -22.50 -6.33 -1.82
C GLU A 427 -21.50 -5.17 -1.68
N ALA A 428 -22.02 -3.96 -1.40
CA ALA A 428 -21.21 -2.77 -1.23
C ALA A 428 -20.10 -2.97 -0.17
N GLY A 429 -18.88 -2.56 -0.49
CA GLY A 429 -17.73 -2.71 0.37
C GLY A 429 -17.03 -4.08 0.30
N SER A 430 -17.48 -4.98 -0.58
CA SER A 430 -16.83 -6.30 -0.77
C SER A 430 -15.53 -6.23 -1.56
N GLY A 431 -15.27 -5.12 -2.26
CA GLY A 431 -14.11 -4.97 -3.12
C GLY A 431 -14.11 -5.92 -4.33
N LEU A 432 -12.92 -6.24 -4.83
CA LEU A 432 -12.76 -7.17 -5.95
C LEU A 432 -12.41 -8.57 -5.46
N VAL A 433 -13.17 -9.56 -5.93
CA VAL A 433 -12.92 -10.98 -5.65
C VAL A 433 -12.60 -11.70 -6.96
N PHE A 434 -11.49 -12.41 -6.99
CA PHE A 434 -11.04 -13.16 -8.18
C PHE A 434 -11.11 -14.65 -7.93
N ASP A 435 -11.68 -15.39 -8.92
CA ASP A 435 -11.90 -16.83 -8.81
C ASP A 435 -11.78 -17.52 -10.17
N THR A 436 -11.79 -18.85 -10.20
CA THR A 436 -11.79 -19.64 -11.43
C THR A 436 -12.78 -20.81 -11.33
N ASP A 437 -13.66 -20.94 -12.30
CA ASP A 437 -14.56 -22.08 -12.53
C ASP A 437 -14.22 -22.79 -13.86
N CYS A 438 -13.07 -22.47 -14.44
CA CYS A 438 -12.60 -23.06 -15.69
C CYS A 438 -11.99 -24.44 -15.44
N SER A 439 -12.44 -25.46 -16.21
CA SER A 439 -11.85 -26.79 -16.15
C SER A 439 -10.39 -26.78 -16.65
N GLU A 440 -9.52 -27.57 -16.02
CA GLU A 440 -8.14 -27.76 -16.48
C GLU A 440 -8.06 -28.43 -17.87
N ASP A 441 -9.13 -29.13 -18.30
CA ASP A 441 -9.24 -29.67 -19.65
C ASP A 441 -9.49 -28.60 -20.73
N VAL A 442 -10.05 -27.44 -20.32
CA VAL A 442 -10.32 -26.29 -21.21
C VAL A 442 -9.12 -25.36 -21.28
N LEU A 443 -8.57 -25.02 -20.10
CA LEU A 443 -7.39 -24.16 -19.98
C LEU A 443 -6.50 -24.69 -18.87
N ASP A 444 -5.23 -24.95 -19.17
CA ASP A 444 -4.24 -25.42 -18.21
C ASP A 444 -4.15 -24.52 -16.96
N ARG A 445 -3.93 -25.13 -15.79
CA ARG A 445 -3.92 -24.45 -14.49
C ARG A 445 -2.90 -23.32 -14.39
N ASN A 446 -1.78 -23.43 -15.08
CA ASN A 446 -0.75 -22.40 -15.07
C ASN A 446 -1.22 -21.13 -15.79
N TRP A 447 -1.94 -21.29 -16.90
CA TRP A 447 -2.57 -20.16 -17.58
C TRP A 447 -3.67 -19.52 -16.75
N GLN A 448 -4.47 -20.32 -16.04
CA GLN A 448 -5.48 -19.77 -15.13
C GLN A 448 -4.84 -18.96 -14.00
N ARG A 449 -3.76 -19.46 -13.37
CA ARG A 449 -2.99 -18.71 -12.36
C ARG A 449 -2.42 -17.41 -12.91
N LEU A 450 -1.92 -17.44 -14.12
CA LEU A 450 -1.37 -16.26 -14.78
C LEU A 450 -2.45 -15.21 -15.03
N ILE A 451 -3.64 -15.61 -15.49
CA ILE A 451 -4.78 -14.71 -15.65
C ILE A 451 -5.19 -14.09 -14.30
N LEU A 452 -5.27 -14.90 -13.22
CA LEU A 452 -5.53 -14.38 -11.88
C LEU A 452 -4.47 -13.39 -11.43
N THR A 453 -3.20 -13.64 -11.72
CA THR A 453 -2.12 -12.68 -11.45
C THR A 453 -2.32 -11.37 -12.20
N HIS A 454 -2.70 -11.44 -13.48
CA HIS A 454 -2.97 -10.25 -14.28
C HIS A 454 -4.20 -9.46 -13.81
N LEU A 455 -5.19 -10.12 -13.24
CA LEU A 455 -6.32 -9.45 -12.60
C LEU A 455 -5.92 -8.72 -11.31
N GLN A 456 -4.93 -9.24 -10.58
CA GLN A 456 -4.49 -8.70 -9.29
C GLN A 456 -3.36 -7.66 -9.41
N GLU A 457 -2.61 -7.62 -10.53
CA GLU A 457 -1.38 -6.83 -10.64
C GLU A 457 -1.63 -5.31 -10.82
N ARG A 458 -2.86 -4.90 -11.09
CA ARG A 458 -3.22 -3.49 -11.29
C ARG A 458 -4.67 -3.20 -10.93
N GLU A 459 -4.97 -1.92 -10.67
CA GLU A 459 -6.34 -1.41 -10.63
C GLU A 459 -6.94 -1.39 -12.03
N HIS A 460 -8.18 -1.86 -12.17
CA HIS A 460 -8.89 -1.88 -13.43
C HIS A 460 -9.78 -0.64 -13.54
N PRO A 461 -9.59 0.23 -14.57
CA PRO A 461 -10.44 1.39 -14.76
C PRO A 461 -11.82 0.98 -15.28
N GLY A 462 -12.85 1.65 -14.82
CA GLY A 462 -14.21 1.54 -15.30
C GLY A 462 -14.41 2.21 -16.67
N VAL A 463 -15.63 2.19 -17.18
CA VAL A 463 -15.94 2.66 -18.54
C VAL A 463 -16.75 3.96 -18.57
N LEU A 464 -17.24 4.44 -17.42
CA LEU A 464 -18.03 5.66 -17.31
C LEU A 464 -17.14 6.90 -17.12
N THR A 465 -16.22 6.83 -16.16
CA THR A 465 -15.34 7.93 -15.77
C THR A 465 -13.86 7.56 -15.77
N GLY A 466 -13.55 6.27 -15.95
CA GLY A 466 -12.22 5.73 -15.80
C GLY A 466 -11.83 5.51 -14.33
N ALA A 467 -12.75 5.70 -13.41
CA ALA A 467 -12.54 5.41 -11.99
C ALA A 467 -12.33 3.91 -11.75
N PRO A 468 -11.60 3.50 -10.69
CA PRO A 468 -11.35 2.09 -10.43
C PRO A 468 -12.65 1.32 -10.14
N ILE A 469 -12.73 0.08 -10.65
CA ILE A 469 -13.88 -0.80 -10.38
C ILE A 469 -13.80 -1.39 -8.97
N THR A 470 -14.97 -1.70 -8.38
CA THR A 470 -15.10 -2.31 -7.05
C THR A 470 -16.37 -3.15 -6.95
N ASP A 471 -16.52 -3.88 -5.86
CA ASP A 471 -17.72 -4.62 -5.46
C ASP A 471 -18.22 -5.59 -6.54
N MET A 472 -17.28 -6.37 -7.10
CA MET A 472 -17.61 -7.42 -8.05
C MET A 472 -16.70 -8.64 -7.92
N LYS A 473 -17.26 -9.79 -8.26
CA LYS A 473 -16.54 -11.05 -8.43
C LYS A 473 -16.21 -11.26 -9.90
N ILE A 474 -14.94 -11.48 -10.20
CA ILE A 474 -14.47 -11.79 -11.55
C ILE A 474 -13.97 -13.23 -11.58
N THR A 475 -14.70 -14.10 -12.29
CA THR A 475 -14.44 -15.54 -12.35
C THR A 475 -13.99 -15.93 -13.75
N ILE A 476 -12.88 -16.64 -13.87
CA ILE A 476 -12.44 -17.23 -15.14
C ILE A 476 -13.38 -18.39 -15.46
N VAL A 477 -14.16 -18.29 -16.54
CA VAL A 477 -15.10 -19.35 -16.95
C VAL A 477 -14.59 -20.16 -18.12
N ALA A 478 -13.81 -19.56 -19.01
CA ALA A 478 -13.15 -20.23 -20.12
C ALA A 478 -11.92 -19.46 -20.59
N GLY A 479 -11.06 -20.16 -21.31
CA GLY A 479 -9.93 -19.57 -21.97
C GLY A 479 -9.34 -20.53 -23.00
N ARG A 480 -8.58 -19.99 -23.93
CA ARG A 480 -7.95 -20.79 -24.98
C ARG A 480 -6.53 -20.32 -25.25
N ALA A 481 -5.61 -21.27 -25.23
CA ALA A 481 -4.21 -21.11 -25.58
C ALA A 481 -3.91 -21.86 -26.88
N HIS A 482 -2.90 -21.46 -27.61
CA HIS A 482 -2.39 -22.18 -28.76
C HIS A 482 -0.96 -22.68 -28.46
N LEU A 483 -0.71 -23.97 -28.62
CA LEU A 483 0.54 -24.66 -28.24
C LEU A 483 1.85 -24.04 -28.77
N LYS A 484 1.79 -23.26 -29.83
CA LYS A 484 2.97 -22.66 -30.49
C LYS A 484 2.98 -21.14 -30.54
N HIS A 485 1.86 -20.52 -30.13
CA HIS A 485 1.62 -19.11 -30.38
C HIS A 485 1.09 -18.38 -29.15
N THR A 486 1.03 -19.00 -27.98
CA THR A 486 0.60 -18.36 -26.74
C THR A 486 1.79 -18.07 -25.84
N GLU A 487 1.96 -16.84 -25.46
CA GLU A 487 2.95 -16.36 -24.50
C GLU A 487 2.24 -15.72 -23.29
N GLY A 488 2.95 -15.53 -22.18
CA GLY A 488 2.37 -14.96 -20.96
C GLY A 488 1.79 -13.56 -21.17
N GLY A 489 2.45 -12.74 -21.98
CA GLY A 489 2.00 -11.41 -22.34
C GLY A 489 0.68 -11.36 -23.12
N ASP A 490 0.35 -12.41 -23.86
CA ASP A 490 -0.90 -12.52 -24.62
C ASP A 490 -2.09 -12.63 -23.69
N PHE A 491 -1.95 -13.45 -22.65
CA PHE A 491 -2.99 -13.54 -21.63
C PHE A 491 -3.19 -12.25 -20.85
N ARG A 492 -2.12 -11.46 -20.61
CA ARG A 492 -2.25 -10.12 -20.02
C ARG A 492 -3.15 -9.24 -20.89
N GLN A 493 -2.85 -9.18 -22.19
CA GLN A 493 -3.63 -8.39 -23.14
C GLN A 493 -5.07 -8.88 -23.28
N ALA A 494 -5.29 -10.18 -23.36
CA ALA A 494 -6.61 -10.78 -23.44
C ALA A 494 -7.42 -10.53 -22.14
N THR A 495 -6.80 -10.68 -20.97
CA THR A 495 -7.45 -10.45 -19.66
C THR A 495 -7.92 -9.01 -19.50
N TYR A 496 -7.06 -8.03 -19.79
CA TYR A 496 -7.46 -6.61 -19.68
C TYR A 496 -8.59 -6.25 -20.65
N ARG A 497 -8.55 -6.79 -21.87
CA ARG A 497 -9.62 -6.60 -22.87
C ARG A 497 -10.92 -7.27 -22.44
N ALA A 498 -10.85 -8.46 -21.81
CA ALA A 498 -12.01 -9.16 -21.28
C ALA A 498 -12.72 -8.34 -20.19
N VAL A 499 -11.96 -7.77 -19.24
CA VAL A 499 -12.52 -6.88 -18.21
C VAL A 499 -13.20 -5.67 -18.87
N ARG A 500 -12.49 -4.98 -19.76
CA ARG A 500 -13.01 -3.76 -20.40
C ARG A 500 -14.23 -4.04 -21.29
N GLN A 501 -14.21 -5.11 -22.07
CA GLN A 501 -15.32 -5.52 -22.92
C GLN A 501 -16.54 -5.89 -22.09
N GLY A 502 -16.35 -6.62 -20.98
CA GLY A 502 -17.41 -6.97 -20.04
C GLY A 502 -18.06 -5.73 -19.42
N LEU A 503 -17.26 -4.77 -18.94
CA LEU A 503 -17.75 -3.51 -18.39
C LEU A 503 -18.54 -2.68 -19.41
N LYS A 504 -18.13 -2.69 -20.69
CA LYS A 504 -18.87 -2.02 -21.77
C LYS A 504 -20.20 -2.71 -22.09
N SER A 505 -20.25 -4.03 -21.92
CA SER A 505 -21.46 -4.84 -22.17
C SER A 505 -22.42 -4.83 -20.98
N ALA A 506 -21.93 -4.49 -19.79
CA ALA A 506 -22.74 -4.40 -18.57
C ALA A 506 -23.41 -3.04 -18.41
N GLU A 507 -24.44 -3.00 -17.58
CA GLU A 507 -24.95 -1.74 -17.05
C GLU A 507 -24.04 -1.30 -15.91
N SER A 508 -23.04 -0.48 -16.23
CA SER A 508 -22.09 0.07 -15.25
C SER A 508 -22.72 1.17 -14.41
N VAL A 509 -22.34 1.25 -13.14
CA VAL A 509 -22.84 2.21 -12.15
C VAL A 509 -21.68 3.01 -11.59
N LEU A 510 -21.81 4.32 -11.59
CA LEU A 510 -20.89 5.21 -10.89
C LEU A 510 -21.22 5.22 -9.40
N LEU A 511 -20.20 5.04 -8.58
CA LEU A 511 -20.29 5.07 -7.12
C LEU A 511 -19.57 6.30 -6.60
N GLU A 512 -20.17 6.93 -5.60
CA GLU A 512 -19.58 8.02 -4.84
C GLU A 512 -19.44 7.66 -3.35
N PRO A 513 -18.50 8.24 -2.62
CA PRO A 513 -18.39 8.04 -1.18
C PRO A 513 -19.56 8.71 -0.45
N TRP A 514 -20.11 8.01 0.54
CA TRP A 514 -21.16 8.49 1.41
C TRP A 514 -20.67 8.59 2.85
N TYR A 515 -21.06 9.67 3.55
CA TYR A 515 -20.86 9.81 4.98
C TYR A 515 -22.08 9.37 5.78
N SER A 516 -21.86 8.67 6.87
CA SER A 516 -22.77 8.66 8.00
C SER A 516 -22.46 9.90 8.83
N PHE A 517 -23.47 10.68 9.18
CA PHE A 517 -23.30 11.88 9.96
C PHE A 517 -24.06 11.81 11.29
N VAL A 518 -23.50 12.48 12.29
CA VAL A 518 -24.15 12.82 13.55
C VAL A 518 -24.12 14.33 13.66
N LEU A 519 -25.30 14.97 13.60
CA LEU A 519 -25.45 16.40 13.63
C LEU A 519 -26.18 16.82 14.92
N GLU A 520 -25.53 17.62 15.74
CA GLU A 520 -26.07 18.17 16.99
C GLU A 520 -26.31 19.67 16.80
N VAL A 521 -27.55 20.09 16.87
CA VAL A 521 -27.96 21.49 16.67
C VAL A 521 -28.94 21.93 17.71
N PRO A 522 -29.03 23.26 18.05
CA PRO A 522 -30.08 23.80 18.90
C PRO A 522 -31.46 23.45 18.34
N SER A 523 -32.43 23.14 19.22
CA SER A 523 -33.79 22.77 18.84
C SER A 523 -34.47 23.79 17.92
N GLU A 524 -34.12 25.08 18.04
CA GLU A 524 -34.61 26.17 17.18
C GLU A 524 -34.12 26.04 15.72
N GLN A 525 -32.98 25.32 15.46
CA GLN A 525 -32.34 25.20 14.17
C GLN A 525 -32.55 23.83 13.50
N VAL A 526 -33.23 22.88 14.16
CA VAL A 526 -33.43 21.50 13.64
C VAL A 526 -34.16 21.52 12.28
N GLY A 527 -35.17 22.37 12.12
CA GLY A 527 -35.92 22.48 10.87
C GLY A 527 -35.03 22.93 9.69
N ARG A 528 -34.08 23.83 9.94
CA ARG A 528 -33.10 24.23 8.95
C ARG A 528 -32.16 23.06 8.63
N ALA A 529 -31.60 22.42 9.63
CA ALA A 529 -30.70 21.27 9.44
C ALA A 529 -31.37 20.15 8.63
N MET A 530 -32.62 19.81 8.93
CA MET A 530 -33.38 18.81 8.17
C MET A 530 -33.59 19.23 6.68
N SER A 531 -33.85 20.53 6.45
CA SER A 531 -33.99 21.06 5.09
C SER A 531 -32.67 21.03 4.34
N ASP A 532 -31.57 21.42 4.97
CA ASP A 532 -30.25 21.44 4.36
C ASP A 532 -29.82 20.00 3.97
N ILE A 533 -29.99 19.01 4.85
CA ILE A 533 -29.69 17.60 4.57
C ILE A 533 -30.56 17.08 3.42
N GLY A 534 -31.84 17.43 3.36
CA GLY A 534 -32.73 17.06 2.26
C GLY A 534 -32.28 17.67 0.91
N GLN A 535 -31.79 18.91 0.91
CA GLN A 535 -31.23 19.56 -0.29
C GLN A 535 -29.92 18.91 -0.75
N MET A 536 -29.14 18.40 0.18
CA MET A 536 -27.88 17.66 -0.08
C MET A 536 -28.11 16.19 -0.48
N ASN A 537 -29.34 15.81 -0.85
CA ASN A 537 -29.67 14.42 -1.18
C ASN A 537 -29.40 13.40 -0.05
N GLY A 538 -29.29 13.89 1.18
CA GLY A 538 -29.10 13.06 2.36
C GLY A 538 -30.40 12.47 2.89
N SER A 539 -30.27 11.41 3.65
CA SER A 539 -31.35 10.80 4.44
C SER A 539 -31.02 10.93 5.93
N PHE A 540 -32.03 11.11 6.75
CA PHE A 540 -31.85 11.20 8.20
C PHE A 540 -32.97 10.45 8.94
N GLU A 541 -32.63 9.94 10.11
CA GLU A 541 -33.58 9.43 11.06
C GLU A 541 -34.22 10.60 11.81
N GLY A 542 -35.42 10.42 12.32
CA GLY A 542 -36.15 11.50 13.03
C GLY A 542 -35.30 12.09 14.16
N PRO A 543 -35.53 13.39 14.50
CA PRO A 543 -34.77 14.04 15.54
C PRO A 543 -34.96 13.32 16.89
N GLU A 544 -33.84 13.05 17.56
CA GLU A 544 -33.86 12.53 18.92
C GLU A 544 -34.43 13.57 19.91
N ALA A 545 -34.80 13.11 21.07
CA ALA A 545 -35.35 14.03 22.09
C ALA A 545 -34.33 15.12 22.46
N GLU A 546 -34.85 16.34 22.69
CA GLU A 546 -34.04 17.48 23.13
C GLU A 546 -33.33 17.16 24.46
N ASP A 547 -32.01 17.39 24.47
CA ASP A 547 -31.20 17.20 25.66
C ASP A 547 -31.39 18.31 26.71
N LYS A 548 -30.77 18.18 27.89
CA LYS A 548 -30.84 19.17 29.00
C LYS A 548 -30.24 20.54 28.61
N GLN A 549 -29.53 20.64 27.50
CA GLN A 549 -28.87 21.86 26.99
C GLN A 549 -29.66 22.53 25.85
N GLY A 550 -30.78 21.96 25.45
CA GLY A 550 -31.61 22.44 24.34
C GLY A 550 -31.04 22.05 22.98
N MET A 551 -30.23 21.01 22.92
CA MET A 551 -29.67 20.45 21.66
C MET A 551 -30.48 19.25 21.21
N VAL A 552 -30.58 19.08 19.90
CA VAL A 552 -31.23 17.94 19.23
C VAL A 552 -30.22 17.27 18.33
N ARG A 553 -30.25 15.97 18.36
CA ARG A 553 -29.37 15.14 17.56
C ARG A 553 -30.11 14.58 16.34
N LEU A 554 -29.47 14.66 15.18
CA LEU A 554 -29.91 14.08 13.92
C LEU A 554 -28.82 13.10 13.43
N THR A 555 -29.21 11.88 13.13
CA THR A 555 -28.33 10.89 12.53
C THR A 555 -28.81 10.58 11.12
N GLY A 556 -27.89 10.26 10.22
CA GLY A 556 -28.26 9.99 8.86
C GLY A 556 -27.08 9.72 7.95
N THR A 557 -27.35 9.72 6.64
CA THR A 557 -26.33 9.53 5.61
C THR A 557 -26.50 10.54 4.49
N ALA A 558 -25.39 11.00 3.91
CA ALA A 558 -25.41 11.92 2.78
C ALA A 558 -24.17 11.77 1.90
N PRO A 559 -24.23 12.17 0.61
CA PRO A 559 -23.07 12.17 -0.29
C PRO A 559 -21.93 13.02 0.24
N ALA A 560 -20.70 12.52 0.12
CA ALA A 560 -19.52 13.25 0.59
C ALA A 560 -19.27 14.55 -0.19
N SER A 561 -19.68 14.60 -1.46
CA SER A 561 -19.62 15.78 -2.31
C SER A 561 -20.35 16.98 -1.71
N GLU A 562 -21.54 16.75 -1.17
CA GLU A 562 -22.42 17.77 -0.63
C GLU A 562 -22.08 18.17 0.80
N MET A 563 -21.51 17.23 1.58
CA MET A 563 -21.22 17.45 3.00
C MET A 563 -19.89 18.15 3.28
N ARG A 564 -19.10 18.41 2.24
CA ARG A 564 -17.72 18.91 2.35
C ARG A 564 -17.57 20.19 3.17
N ASP A 565 -18.38 21.20 2.90
CA ASP A 565 -18.33 22.51 3.56
C ASP A 565 -19.40 22.68 4.64
N TYR A 566 -20.27 21.68 4.81
CA TYR A 566 -21.45 21.81 5.68
C TYR A 566 -21.09 22.02 7.16
N GLN A 567 -19.96 21.54 7.62
CA GLN A 567 -19.46 21.81 8.97
C GLN A 567 -19.30 23.32 9.25
N ARG A 568 -18.79 24.07 8.27
CA ARG A 568 -18.63 25.54 8.37
C ARG A 568 -20.00 26.23 8.41
N GLU A 569 -20.96 25.75 7.63
CA GLU A 569 -22.31 26.26 7.58
C GLU A 569 -23.04 26.01 8.92
N VAL A 570 -22.95 24.77 9.45
CA VAL A 570 -23.50 24.40 10.75
C VAL A 570 -22.95 25.31 11.83
N TRP A 571 -21.64 25.50 11.87
CA TRP A 571 -21.01 26.40 12.84
C TRP A 571 -21.51 27.84 12.72
N ALA A 572 -21.67 28.33 11.48
CA ALA A 572 -22.11 29.70 11.22
C ALA A 572 -23.56 29.95 11.67
N TYR A 573 -24.54 29.12 11.25
CA TYR A 573 -25.94 29.37 11.57
C TYR A 573 -26.31 29.03 13.01
N THR A 574 -25.58 28.14 13.66
CA THR A 574 -25.74 27.80 15.07
C THR A 574 -24.94 28.72 16.01
N LYS A 575 -24.20 29.70 15.46
CA LYS A 575 -23.33 30.61 16.22
C LYS A 575 -22.28 29.87 17.06
N GLY A 576 -21.72 28.79 16.51
CA GLY A 576 -20.69 27.97 17.15
C GLY A 576 -21.21 26.92 18.14
N ARG A 577 -22.52 26.75 18.27
CA ARG A 577 -23.13 25.75 19.18
C ARG A 577 -23.35 24.40 18.53
N GLY A 578 -23.57 24.37 17.21
CA GLY A 578 -23.79 23.13 16.45
C GLY A 578 -22.52 22.40 16.18
N ARG A 579 -22.60 21.08 16.13
CA ARG A 579 -21.50 20.16 15.80
C ARG A 579 -21.98 19.16 14.78
N ILE A 580 -21.08 18.77 13.85
CA ILE A 580 -21.31 17.66 12.93
C ILE A 580 -20.10 16.73 12.99
N THR A 581 -20.37 15.45 13.06
CA THR A 581 -19.35 14.40 12.94
C THR A 581 -19.66 13.58 11.70
N LEU A 582 -18.67 13.46 10.81
CA LEU A 582 -18.75 12.70 9.57
C LEU A 582 -17.91 11.45 9.69
N THR A 583 -18.45 10.32 9.25
CA THR A 583 -17.76 9.03 9.19
C THR A 583 -18.03 8.42 7.83
N LEU A 584 -17.01 7.94 7.14
CA LEU A 584 -17.20 7.26 5.86
C LEU A 584 -18.08 6.02 6.08
N LYS A 585 -19.22 5.96 5.38
CA LYS A 585 -20.13 4.82 5.37
C LYS A 585 -19.67 3.76 4.37
N GLY A 586 -19.09 4.20 3.24
CA GLY A 586 -18.72 3.39 2.10
C GLY A 586 -19.09 4.10 0.80
N TYR A 587 -19.17 3.33 -0.28
CA TYR A 587 -19.54 3.83 -1.60
C TYR A 587 -20.98 3.39 -1.94
N GLU A 588 -21.76 4.33 -2.46
CA GLU A 588 -23.14 4.09 -2.91
C GLU A 588 -23.33 4.67 -4.32
N PRO A 589 -24.41 4.32 -5.05
CA PRO A 589 -24.67 4.88 -6.35
C PRO A 589 -24.69 6.41 -6.33
N CYS A 590 -23.96 7.01 -7.27
CA CYS A 590 -23.83 8.46 -7.36
C CYS A 590 -25.20 9.11 -7.63
N HIS A 591 -25.57 10.09 -6.83
CA HIS A 591 -26.87 10.74 -6.89
C HIS A 591 -27.08 11.57 -8.16
N ASN A 592 -26.00 12.12 -8.74
CA ASN A 592 -26.00 12.94 -9.93
C ASN A 592 -25.04 12.36 -11.01
N ALA A 593 -25.04 11.05 -11.18
CA ALA A 593 -24.10 10.32 -12.04
C ALA A 593 -23.99 10.87 -13.46
N GLU A 594 -25.11 11.26 -14.09
CA GLU A 594 -25.13 11.78 -15.47
C GLU A 594 -24.31 13.08 -15.59
N GLU A 595 -24.48 14.01 -14.65
CA GLU A 595 -23.76 15.27 -14.61
C GLU A 595 -22.25 15.06 -14.41
N VAL A 596 -21.87 14.16 -13.48
CA VAL A 596 -20.48 13.84 -13.18
C VAL A 596 -19.80 13.18 -14.38
N ILE A 597 -20.47 12.24 -15.06
CA ILE A 597 -19.94 11.57 -16.25
C ILE A 597 -19.73 12.59 -17.39
N GLU A 598 -20.68 13.53 -17.56
CA GLU A 598 -20.56 14.58 -18.59
C GLU A 598 -19.42 15.55 -18.25
N GLU A 599 -19.27 15.94 -16.98
CA GLU A 599 -18.18 16.83 -16.52
C GLU A 599 -16.80 16.21 -16.71
N ILE A 600 -16.63 14.93 -16.34
CA ILE A 600 -15.36 14.21 -16.50
C ILE A 600 -15.07 13.96 -17.97
N GLY A 601 -16.08 13.67 -18.78
CA GLY A 601 -15.97 13.51 -20.23
C GLY A 601 -15.04 12.39 -20.68
N TYR A 602 -14.89 11.32 -19.87
CA TYR A 602 -14.03 10.18 -20.18
C TYR A 602 -14.60 9.36 -21.35
N ASP A 603 -13.78 9.13 -22.37
CA ASP A 603 -14.14 8.29 -23.52
C ASP A 603 -13.35 6.97 -23.47
N SER A 604 -14.00 5.92 -23.02
CA SER A 604 -13.41 4.58 -22.87
C SER A 604 -12.98 3.94 -24.19
N GLU A 605 -13.49 4.40 -25.35
CA GLU A 605 -13.10 3.88 -26.66
C GLU A 605 -11.83 4.57 -27.21
N ARG A 606 -11.52 5.78 -26.73
CA ARG A 606 -10.30 6.51 -27.05
C ARG A 606 -9.15 6.25 -26.08
N ASP A 607 -9.40 5.52 -25.02
CA ASP A 607 -8.37 5.13 -24.05
C ASP A 607 -7.47 4.05 -24.65
N VAL A 608 -6.32 4.46 -25.17
CA VAL A 608 -5.35 3.59 -25.83
C VAL A 608 -4.66 2.66 -24.84
N ASP A 609 -4.49 3.10 -23.59
CA ASP A 609 -3.85 2.33 -22.54
C ASP A 609 -4.76 1.22 -22.00
N ASN A 610 -6.09 1.39 -22.15
CA ASN A 610 -7.10 0.44 -21.68
C ASN A 610 -8.12 0.12 -22.78
N PRO A 611 -7.72 -0.53 -23.86
CA PRO A 611 -8.58 -0.75 -25.04
C PRO A 611 -9.77 -1.66 -24.69
N THR A 612 -10.95 -1.29 -25.20
CA THR A 612 -12.20 -2.05 -25.04
C THR A 612 -12.40 -3.14 -26.09
N GLY A 613 -11.80 -2.97 -27.26
CA GLY A 613 -11.87 -3.92 -28.37
C GLY A 613 -10.81 -5.02 -28.29
N SER A 614 -10.95 -6.05 -29.10
CA SER A 614 -10.04 -7.22 -29.17
C SER A 614 -9.31 -7.28 -30.52
N VAL A 615 -8.16 -7.98 -30.54
CA VAL A 615 -7.36 -8.15 -31.76
C VAL A 615 -7.53 -9.57 -32.26
N PHE A 616 -8.02 -9.72 -33.50
CA PHE A 616 -8.19 -10.99 -34.20
C PHE A 616 -7.26 -11.07 -35.41
N CYS A 617 -7.02 -12.25 -35.92
CA CYS A 617 -6.19 -12.47 -37.10
C CYS A 617 -6.99 -13.08 -38.26
N ALA A 618 -6.89 -12.48 -39.43
CA ALA A 618 -7.41 -13.07 -40.64
C ALA A 618 -6.40 -12.92 -41.80
N HIS A 619 -6.18 -14.00 -42.53
CA HIS A 619 -5.23 -14.05 -43.66
C HIS A 619 -3.80 -13.60 -43.31
N GLY A 620 -3.39 -13.80 -42.06
CA GLY A 620 -2.04 -13.45 -41.61
C GLY A 620 -1.87 -11.97 -41.25
N ALA A 621 -2.95 -11.21 -41.07
CA ALA A 621 -2.93 -9.84 -40.59
C ALA A 621 -3.85 -9.67 -39.38
N GLY A 622 -3.35 -9.04 -38.31
CA GLY A 622 -4.14 -8.66 -37.15
C GLY A 622 -5.08 -7.49 -37.49
N PHE A 623 -6.32 -7.52 -37.00
CA PHE A 623 -7.27 -6.44 -37.09
C PHE A 623 -8.01 -6.24 -35.78
N LEU A 624 -8.40 -5.00 -35.54
CA LEU A 624 -9.12 -4.64 -34.31
C LEU A 624 -10.63 -4.85 -34.51
N VAL A 625 -11.25 -5.54 -33.57
CA VAL A 625 -12.71 -5.73 -33.49
C VAL A 625 -13.21 -4.93 -32.28
N LYS A 626 -14.28 -4.15 -32.49
CA LYS A 626 -14.90 -3.36 -31.46
C LYS A 626 -15.53 -4.24 -30.38
N TRP A 627 -15.69 -3.69 -29.19
CA TRP A 627 -16.21 -4.40 -28.02
C TRP A 627 -17.57 -5.05 -28.23
N ASP A 628 -18.47 -4.42 -28.98
CA ASP A 628 -19.83 -4.89 -29.31
C ASP A 628 -19.83 -6.00 -30.38
N GLU A 629 -18.83 -6.05 -31.23
CA GLU A 629 -18.67 -7.06 -32.26
C GLU A 629 -17.89 -8.29 -31.80
N VAL A 630 -17.13 -8.20 -30.71
CA VAL A 630 -16.28 -9.30 -30.16
C VAL A 630 -17.04 -10.63 -30.01
N PRO A 631 -18.32 -10.66 -29.54
CA PRO A 631 -19.06 -11.92 -29.41
C PRO A 631 -19.31 -12.65 -30.74
N GLU A 632 -19.30 -11.94 -31.87
CA GLU A 632 -19.47 -12.55 -33.20
C GLU A 632 -18.18 -13.28 -33.65
N TYR A 633 -17.02 -12.75 -33.26
CA TYR A 633 -15.68 -13.21 -33.67
C TYR A 633 -15.04 -14.20 -32.70
N MET A 634 -15.49 -14.25 -31.41
CA MET A 634 -14.89 -15.13 -30.39
C MET A 634 -14.88 -16.60 -30.83
N HIS A 635 -13.85 -17.31 -30.43
CA HIS A 635 -13.65 -18.73 -30.81
C HIS A 635 -14.34 -19.72 -29.85
N ILE A 636 -14.61 -19.34 -28.62
CA ILE A 636 -15.34 -20.11 -27.64
C ILE A 636 -16.78 -19.58 -27.63
N LYS A 637 -17.75 -20.37 -28.04
CA LYS A 637 -19.16 -19.96 -28.24
C LYS A 637 -20.11 -20.62 -27.21
N GLU A 638 -19.67 -20.77 -25.96
CA GLU A 638 -20.50 -21.27 -24.87
C GLU A 638 -21.18 -20.10 -24.15
N ASP A 639 -22.44 -20.32 -23.74
CA ASP A 639 -23.18 -19.37 -22.92
C ASP A 639 -22.93 -19.68 -21.44
N PHE A 640 -22.07 -18.88 -20.81
CA PHE A 640 -21.70 -19.04 -19.40
C PHE A 640 -22.64 -18.30 -18.42
N LEU A 641 -23.68 -17.62 -18.92
CA LEU A 641 -24.74 -17.02 -18.09
C LEU A 641 -25.94 -17.96 -17.96
N ALA A 642 -26.09 -18.95 -18.87
CA ALA A 642 -27.16 -19.92 -18.76
C ALA A 642 -26.98 -20.79 -17.49
N GLU A 643 -28.02 -20.85 -16.66
CA GLU A 643 -28.04 -21.79 -15.52
C GLU A 643 -27.81 -23.23 -16.02
N LYS A 644 -26.73 -23.85 -15.61
CA LYS A 644 -26.56 -25.32 -15.85
C LYS A 644 -27.76 -26.03 -15.24
N PRO A 645 -28.53 -26.83 -16.01
CA PRO A 645 -29.67 -27.55 -15.46
C PRO A 645 -29.23 -28.36 -14.24
N GLY A 646 -29.84 -28.07 -13.09
CA GLY A 646 -29.42 -28.56 -11.80
C GLY A 646 -29.32 -30.08 -11.79
N ILE A 647 -28.15 -30.61 -11.51
CA ILE A 647 -28.00 -31.99 -11.05
C ILE A 647 -28.63 -32.02 -9.65
N VAL A 648 -29.75 -32.72 -9.52
CA VAL A 648 -30.42 -32.99 -8.24
C VAL A 648 -29.36 -33.57 -7.30
N GLN A 649 -28.99 -32.85 -6.27
CA GLN A 649 -28.12 -33.34 -5.20
C GLN A 649 -28.93 -34.36 -4.38
N ASP A 650 -28.66 -35.62 -4.63
CA ASP A 650 -28.94 -36.64 -3.65
C ASP A 650 -27.98 -36.46 -2.46
N GLU A 651 -28.57 -36.48 -1.29
CA GLU A 651 -27.94 -36.35 0.01
C GLU A 651 -26.61 -37.11 0.12
N VAL A 652 -25.50 -36.43 0.26
CA VAL A 652 -24.26 -37.01 0.73
C VAL A 652 -23.83 -36.28 2.01
N MET A 653 -23.81 -37.09 3.08
CA MET A 653 -23.36 -36.75 4.42
C MET A 653 -22.10 -35.87 4.44
N ALA A 654 -22.15 -34.84 5.27
CA ALA A 654 -21.01 -34.07 5.71
C ALA A 654 -19.91 -34.97 6.30
N VAL A 655 -18.75 -34.95 5.64
CA VAL A 655 -17.50 -35.31 6.26
C VAL A 655 -16.66 -34.04 6.30
N GLN A 656 -16.55 -33.51 7.52
CA GLN A 656 -15.58 -32.43 7.83
C GLN A 656 -14.16 -32.97 7.60
N MET A 657 -13.48 -32.46 6.60
CA MET A 657 -12.04 -32.47 6.57
C MET A 657 -11.57 -31.05 6.25
N GLY A 658 -11.05 -30.40 7.28
CA GLY A 658 -10.36 -29.15 7.14
C GLY A 658 -9.10 -29.32 6.29
N ASN A 659 -9.01 -28.55 5.23
CA ASN A 659 -7.74 -28.31 4.57
C ASN A 659 -7.49 -26.81 4.57
N HIS A 660 -6.65 -26.41 5.51
CA HIS A 660 -6.00 -25.12 5.48
C HIS A 660 -5.02 -25.09 4.29
N CYS A 661 -5.35 -24.35 3.25
CA CYS A 661 -4.36 -23.96 2.24
C CYS A 661 -3.60 -22.77 2.77
N ASN A 662 -2.39 -23.01 3.26
CA ASN A 662 -1.42 -21.99 3.58
C ASN A 662 -0.89 -21.35 2.28
N TYR A 663 -1.24 -20.12 2.01
CA TYR A 663 -0.58 -19.29 1.02
C TYR A 663 0.53 -18.48 1.71
N SER A 664 1.76 -18.90 1.57
CA SER A 664 2.94 -18.08 1.83
C SER A 664 3.57 -17.74 0.47
N GLY A 665 3.15 -16.64 -0.09
CA GLY A 665 3.78 -16.05 -1.27
C GLY A 665 5.02 -15.26 -0.84
N GLY A 666 6.17 -15.91 -0.77
CA GLY A 666 7.46 -15.26 -0.74
C GLY A 666 8.01 -15.20 -2.16
N TYR A 667 8.18 -14.02 -2.71
CA TYR A 667 8.97 -13.86 -3.92
C TYR A 667 10.42 -14.19 -3.64
N SER A 668 10.89 -15.35 -4.07
CA SER A 668 12.32 -15.61 -4.23
C SER A 668 12.58 -15.80 -5.72
N SER A 669 13.29 -14.85 -6.30
CA SER A 669 13.81 -14.91 -7.64
C SER A 669 14.94 -15.93 -7.70
N SER A 670 14.65 -17.15 -8.13
CA SER A 670 15.59 -18.00 -8.85
C SER A 670 14.79 -18.94 -9.73
N TYR A 671 14.70 -18.58 -11.01
CA TYR A 671 14.00 -19.34 -12.04
C TYR A 671 14.69 -20.67 -12.43
N ASP A 672 15.83 -20.96 -11.85
CA ASP A 672 16.59 -22.19 -12.17
C ASP A 672 16.15 -23.45 -11.38
N ASP A 673 15.26 -23.31 -10.39
CA ASP A 673 14.83 -24.41 -9.52
C ASP A 673 13.31 -24.70 -9.53
N ASP A 674 12.56 -24.16 -10.50
CA ASP A 674 11.13 -24.45 -10.58
C ASP A 674 10.88 -25.77 -11.34
N PRO A 675 10.55 -26.87 -10.64
CA PRO A 675 10.32 -28.18 -11.27
C PRO A 675 9.08 -28.18 -12.19
N GLU A 676 8.14 -27.24 -12.01
CA GLU A 676 6.97 -27.14 -12.87
C GLU A 676 7.31 -26.53 -14.22
N LEU A 677 8.20 -25.53 -14.25
CA LEU A 677 8.71 -24.95 -15.51
C LEU A 677 9.49 -25.97 -16.35
N LEU A 678 10.32 -26.79 -15.68
CA LEU A 678 11.02 -27.90 -16.32
C LEU A 678 10.04 -28.95 -16.86
N THR A 679 8.95 -29.22 -16.16
CA THR A 679 7.93 -30.17 -16.60
C THR A 679 7.15 -29.64 -17.81
N ILE A 680 6.88 -28.34 -17.88
CA ILE A 680 6.25 -27.69 -19.04
C ILE A 680 7.19 -27.77 -20.25
N MET A 681 8.46 -27.47 -20.05
CA MET A 681 9.47 -27.57 -21.13
C MET A 681 9.63 -29.03 -21.64
N GLU A 682 9.62 -30.03 -20.75
CA GLU A 682 9.69 -31.46 -21.16
C GLU A 682 8.42 -31.92 -21.88
N ARG A 683 7.27 -31.38 -21.54
CA ARG A 683 5.96 -31.73 -22.14
C ARG A 683 5.78 -31.09 -23.51
N GLU A 684 6.27 -29.87 -23.72
CA GLU A 684 6.12 -29.16 -25.00
C GLU A 684 7.23 -29.44 -26.02
N PHE A 685 8.43 -29.71 -25.55
CA PHE A 685 9.60 -29.93 -26.44
C PHE A 685 10.07 -31.38 -26.53
N GLY A 686 9.38 -32.31 -25.86
CA GLY A 686 9.66 -33.75 -25.88
C GLY A 686 10.96 -34.12 -25.16
N SER A 687 10.90 -35.10 -24.28
CA SER A 687 12.06 -35.54 -23.51
C SER A 687 13.16 -36.08 -24.41
N LYS A 688 14.12 -35.25 -24.75
CA LYS A 688 15.36 -35.70 -25.41
C LYS A 688 16.37 -36.14 -24.36
N GLN A 689 16.18 -37.33 -23.83
CA GLN A 689 17.12 -37.97 -22.91
C GLN A 689 18.56 -38.05 -23.47
N LYS A 690 18.75 -37.95 -24.81
CA LYS A 690 20.04 -37.96 -25.46
C LYS A 690 20.84 -36.65 -25.42
N GLU A 691 20.20 -35.54 -25.11
CA GLU A 691 20.91 -34.27 -24.97
C GLU A 691 21.32 -33.98 -23.50
N ARG A 692 20.64 -34.57 -22.53
CA ARG A 692 21.06 -34.48 -21.12
C ARG A 692 22.45 -35.08 -20.86
N ASP A 693 22.80 -36.14 -21.56
CA ASP A 693 24.13 -36.75 -21.44
C ASP A 693 25.25 -35.90 -22.07
N ARG A 694 24.92 -35.02 -23.03
CA ARG A 694 25.89 -34.06 -23.59
C ARG A 694 26.14 -32.87 -22.66
N TYR A 695 25.15 -32.38 -21.97
CA TYR A 695 25.32 -31.28 -21.00
C TYR A 695 26.03 -31.73 -19.71
N SER A 696 25.81 -32.95 -19.26
CA SER A 696 26.49 -33.52 -18.10
C SER A 696 28.00 -33.76 -18.31
N SER A 697 28.43 -33.97 -19.54
CA SER A 697 29.86 -34.16 -19.87
C SER A 697 30.68 -32.86 -19.88
N TYR A 698 30.02 -31.71 -20.05
CA TYR A 698 30.70 -30.39 -20.01
C TYR A 698 30.96 -29.87 -18.58
N ARG A 699 30.30 -30.42 -17.57
CA ARG A 699 30.50 -29.99 -16.17
C ARG A 699 31.59 -30.75 -15.39
N LYS A 700 32.32 -31.66 -16.03
CA LYS A 700 33.37 -32.51 -15.39
C LYS A 700 34.75 -32.38 -15.99
N GLN A 701 35.10 -31.26 -16.58
CA GLN A 701 36.49 -30.99 -16.95
C GLN A 701 36.93 -29.63 -16.40
N THR A 702 37.29 -29.65 -15.15
CA THR A 702 38.23 -28.69 -14.59
C THR A 702 39.51 -29.41 -14.20
N VAL A 703 40.59 -28.81 -14.64
CA VAL A 703 42.01 -28.98 -14.24
C VAL A 703 42.78 -30.14 -14.82
N SER A 704 43.50 -29.85 -15.89
CA SER A 704 44.94 -30.16 -16.00
C SER A 704 45.56 -29.25 -17.06
N THR A 705 46.61 -28.59 -16.66
CA THR A 705 47.49 -27.68 -17.40
C THR A 705 48.41 -28.38 -18.42
N PRO A 706 49.18 -27.65 -19.18
CA PRO A 706 49.11 -27.69 -20.64
C PRO A 706 50.38 -28.28 -21.28
N VAL A 707 50.29 -28.67 -22.52
CA VAL A 707 51.46 -28.78 -23.39
C VAL A 707 51.17 -28.07 -24.69
N LEU A 708 52.01 -27.11 -25.00
CA LEU A 708 52.05 -26.35 -26.25
C LEU A 708 52.14 -27.28 -27.49
N HIS A 709 51.18 -27.07 -28.39
CA HIS A 709 51.44 -27.29 -29.82
C HIS A 709 50.90 -26.11 -30.60
N THR A 710 51.80 -25.33 -31.15
CA THR A 710 51.56 -24.26 -32.12
C THR A 710 50.92 -24.83 -33.39
N THR A 711 49.67 -24.53 -33.61
CA THR A 711 49.05 -24.57 -34.93
C THR A 711 48.57 -23.16 -35.26
N VAL A 712 49.09 -22.68 -36.39
CA VAL A 712 48.78 -21.38 -36.97
C VAL A 712 47.28 -21.34 -37.29
N ILE A 713 46.52 -20.59 -36.52
CA ILE A 713 45.13 -20.28 -36.83
C ILE A 713 45.14 -19.00 -37.66
N LYS A 714 44.56 -19.08 -38.86
CA LYS A 714 44.25 -17.90 -39.67
C LYS A 714 43.42 -16.92 -38.82
N GLU A 715 43.87 -15.68 -38.72
CA GLU A 715 43.10 -14.57 -38.19
C GLU A 715 41.78 -14.45 -38.97
N ASN A 716 40.66 -14.86 -38.34
CA ASN A 716 39.36 -14.47 -38.80
C ASN A 716 39.17 -13.01 -38.40
N GLU A 717 38.78 -12.18 -39.35
CA GLU A 717 38.31 -10.80 -39.08
C GLU A 717 37.29 -10.80 -37.93
N PRO A 718 37.33 -9.84 -37.00
CA PRO A 718 36.44 -9.78 -35.88
C PRO A 718 35.00 -9.66 -36.42
N LYS A 719 34.17 -10.68 -36.20
CA LYS A 719 32.75 -10.60 -36.51
C LYS A 719 32.15 -9.48 -35.69
N LYS A 720 31.45 -8.53 -36.35
CA LYS A 720 30.69 -7.48 -35.65
C LYS A 720 29.73 -8.14 -34.66
N GLU A 721 29.76 -7.63 -33.44
CA GLU A 721 28.88 -8.07 -32.36
C GLU A 721 27.68 -7.15 -32.25
N TYR A 722 26.48 -7.73 -32.14
CA TYR A 722 25.22 -7.01 -31.94
C TYR A 722 24.66 -7.35 -30.58
N LEU A 723 24.20 -6.32 -29.84
CA LEU A 723 23.49 -6.47 -28.59
C LEU A 723 22.08 -5.88 -28.76
N LEU A 724 21.07 -6.74 -28.68
CA LEU A 724 19.67 -6.37 -28.68
C LEU A 724 19.18 -6.31 -27.23
N VAL A 725 18.49 -5.25 -26.86
CA VAL A 725 18.04 -5.04 -25.48
C VAL A 725 16.55 -4.76 -25.50
N ASP A 726 15.77 -5.57 -24.78
CA ASP A 726 14.37 -5.26 -24.51
C ASP A 726 14.30 -4.16 -23.44
N GLY A 727 13.92 -2.95 -23.87
CA GLY A 727 13.99 -1.77 -23.03
C GLY A 727 13.04 -1.82 -21.81
N TYR A 728 11.81 -2.29 -21.99
CA TYR A 728 10.87 -2.36 -20.88
C TYR A 728 11.16 -3.52 -19.94
N ASN A 729 11.57 -4.68 -20.46
CA ASN A 729 12.01 -5.77 -19.60
C ASN A 729 13.19 -5.38 -18.71
N ILE A 730 14.17 -4.65 -19.26
CA ILE A 730 15.31 -4.14 -18.47
C ILE A 730 14.87 -3.06 -17.48
N ILE A 731 14.01 -2.11 -17.88
CA ILE A 731 13.52 -1.05 -16.98
C ILE A 731 12.82 -1.66 -15.76
N PHE A 732 11.99 -2.67 -15.96
CA PHE A 732 11.25 -3.28 -14.87
C PHE A 732 12.07 -4.29 -14.04
N ALA A 733 13.14 -4.85 -14.63
CA ALA A 733 14.04 -5.77 -13.94
C ALA A 733 15.10 -5.06 -13.07
N TRP A 734 15.52 -3.85 -13.45
CA TRP A 734 16.52 -3.08 -12.70
C TRP A 734 15.84 -2.18 -11.67
N GLU A 735 16.14 -2.38 -10.39
CA GLU A 735 15.45 -1.72 -9.27
C GLU A 735 15.43 -0.20 -9.41
N GLU A 736 16.57 0.42 -9.70
CA GLU A 736 16.71 1.88 -9.88
C GLU A 736 15.83 2.42 -11.02
N LEU A 737 15.75 1.70 -12.15
CA LEU A 737 14.93 2.09 -13.29
C LEU A 737 13.45 1.79 -13.05
N ASN A 738 13.13 0.71 -12.36
CA ASN A 738 11.77 0.36 -12.00
C ASN A 738 11.15 1.41 -11.06
N GLU A 739 11.92 1.87 -10.06
CA GLU A 739 11.47 2.97 -9.21
C GLU A 739 11.25 4.27 -9.99
N LEU A 740 12.14 4.57 -10.91
CA LEU A 740 12.00 5.73 -11.77
C LEU A 740 10.79 5.59 -12.72
N ALA A 741 10.51 4.38 -13.21
CA ALA A 741 9.38 4.09 -14.08
C ALA A 741 8.03 4.25 -13.38
N LYS A 742 7.94 3.98 -12.08
CA LYS A 742 6.74 4.27 -11.28
C LYS A 742 6.43 5.75 -11.21
N ALA A 743 7.42 6.61 -11.27
CA ALA A 743 7.25 8.06 -11.28
C ALA A 743 7.06 8.61 -12.71
N SER A 744 7.88 8.15 -13.66
CA SER A 744 7.82 8.53 -15.08
C SER A 744 8.53 7.51 -15.95
N ILE A 745 7.77 6.86 -16.82
CA ILE A 745 8.30 5.87 -17.76
C ILE A 745 9.29 6.50 -18.76
N ASP A 746 9.07 7.75 -19.14
CA ASP A 746 9.94 8.48 -20.06
C ASP A 746 11.28 8.83 -19.40
N ALA A 747 11.27 9.18 -18.11
CA ALA A 747 12.50 9.41 -17.36
C ALA A 747 13.30 8.11 -17.22
N ALA A 748 12.64 6.96 -17.01
CA ALA A 748 13.28 5.65 -16.96
C ALA A 748 13.87 5.26 -18.32
N ARG A 749 13.14 5.53 -19.44
CA ARG A 749 13.66 5.31 -20.80
C ARG A 749 14.90 6.15 -21.06
N ASN A 750 14.86 7.45 -20.77
CA ASN A 750 16.01 8.34 -20.97
C ASN A 750 17.21 7.90 -20.12
N LYS A 751 16.98 7.52 -18.86
CA LYS A 751 18.04 7.02 -17.99
C LYS A 751 18.66 5.72 -18.53
N LEU A 752 17.83 4.78 -19.01
CA LEU A 752 18.32 3.55 -19.63
C LEU A 752 19.13 3.84 -20.91
N MET A 753 18.67 4.76 -21.76
CA MET A 753 19.39 5.17 -22.97
C MET A 753 20.76 5.75 -22.64
N ASP A 754 20.89 6.59 -21.61
CA ASP A 754 22.14 7.15 -21.15
C ASP A 754 23.11 6.08 -20.65
N ILE A 755 22.63 5.15 -19.80
CA ILE A 755 23.41 4.05 -19.26
C ILE A 755 23.96 3.18 -20.41
N LEU A 756 23.09 2.78 -21.34
CA LEU A 756 23.47 1.91 -22.46
C LEU A 756 24.35 2.62 -23.48
N SER A 757 24.20 3.93 -23.66
CA SER A 757 25.12 4.73 -24.49
C SER A 757 26.55 4.72 -23.90
N ASN A 758 26.69 4.90 -22.59
CA ASN A 758 27.99 4.82 -21.91
C ASN A 758 28.59 3.40 -22.00
N TYR A 759 27.77 2.37 -21.78
CA TYR A 759 28.19 0.97 -21.91
C TYR A 759 28.67 0.63 -23.31
N GLN A 760 27.92 1.03 -24.35
CA GLN A 760 28.29 0.80 -25.76
C GLN A 760 29.60 1.49 -26.12
N GLY A 761 29.83 2.73 -25.64
CA GLY A 761 31.05 3.48 -25.89
C GLY A 761 32.30 2.77 -25.38
N PHE A 762 32.19 1.95 -24.34
CA PHE A 762 33.29 1.18 -23.77
C PHE A 762 33.48 -0.20 -24.45
N ILE A 763 32.40 -0.93 -24.69
CA ILE A 763 32.43 -2.27 -25.28
C ILE A 763 32.64 -2.24 -26.79
N GLY A 764 32.11 -1.22 -27.50
CA GLY A 764 32.28 -1.07 -28.95
C GLY A 764 31.37 -1.98 -29.80
N CYS A 765 30.36 -2.61 -29.24
CA CYS A 765 29.37 -3.41 -29.95
C CYS A 765 28.31 -2.55 -30.67
N THR A 766 27.51 -3.09 -31.58
CA THR A 766 26.35 -2.41 -32.14
C THR A 766 25.16 -2.70 -31.23
N LEU A 767 24.71 -1.69 -30.46
CA LEU A 767 23.63 -1.81 -29.51
C LEU A 767 22.31 -1.28 -30.09
N ILE A 768 21.26 -2.10 -30.03
CA ILE A 768 19.90 -1.79 -30.48
C ILE A 768 18.97 -1.97 -29.28
N LEU A 769 18.46 -0.85 -28.77
CA LEU A 769 17.48 -0.82 -27.69
C LEU A 769 16.07 -0.77 -28.27
N VAL A 770 15.20 -1.69 -27.88
CA VAL A 770 13.85 -1.84 -28.44
C VAL A 770 12.81 -1.50 -27.39
N PHE A 771 11.85 -0.65 -27.75
CA PHE A 771 10.70 -0.29 -26.94
C PHE A 771 9.39 -0.58 -27.67
N ASP A 772 8.39 -1.09 -26.96
CA ASP A 772 7.04 -1.27 -27.50
C ASP A 772 6.38 0.07 -27.83
N ALA A 773 5.81 0.18 -29.03
CA ALA A 773 5.22 1.40 -29.53
C ALA A 773 3.88 1.76 -28.86
N TYR A 774 3.16 0.79 -28.27
CA TYR A 774 1.84 1.06 -27.69
C TYR A 774 1.89 2.01 -26.49
N LYS A 775 3.07 2.25 -25.92
CA LYS A 775 3.31 3.25 -24.85
C LYS A 775 3.74 4.63 -25.35
N VAL A 776 3.85 4.82 -26.68
CA VAL A 776 4.23 6.11 -27.30
C VAL A 776 3.18 6.51 -28.32
N LYS A 777 2.35 7.50 -27.98
CA LYS A 777 1.25 7.96 -28.83
C LYS A 777 1.73 8.37 -30.24
N GLY A 778 1.16 7.74 -31.27
CA GLY A 778 1.23 8.20 -32.67
C GLY A 778 2.45 7.70 -33.45
N ASN A 779 3.14 6.67 -33.03
CA ASN A 779 4.35 6.20 -33.70
C ASN A 779 4.06 5.13 -34.79
N GLN A 780 4.49 5.39 -36.03
CA GLN A 780 4.40 4.45 -37.17
C GLN A 780 5.59 3.45 -37.24
N GLY A 781 6.33 3.27 -36.12
CA GLY A 781 7.59 2.56 -36.04
C GLY A 781 8.75 3.47 -36.43
N GLU A 782 9.53 3.91 -35.46
CA GLU A 782 10.65 4.84 -35.69
C GLU A 782 11.95 4.24 -35.17
N VAL A 783 13.00 4.37 -35.99
CA VAL A 783 14.36 4.05 -35.57
C VAL A 783 15.11 5.38 -35.38
N GLN A 784 15.45 5.66 -34.13
CA GLN A 784 16.20 6.87 -33.78
C GLN A 784 17.64 6.50 -33.42
N LYS A 785 18.58 7.34 -33.77
CA LYS A 785 19.95 7.22 -33.29
C LYS A 785 20.13 8.11 -32.06
N TYR A 786 20.32 7.50 -30.90
CA TYR A 786 20.60 8.20 -29.65
C TYR A 786 22.09 8.07 -29.33
N HIS A 787 22.84 9.15 -29.49
CA HIS A 787 24.30 9.18 -29.38
C HIS A 787 24.96 8.06 -30.24
N ASN A 788 25.43 6.98 -29.60
CA ASN A 788 26.12 5.86 -30.21
C ASN A 788 25.30 4.58 -30.28
N ILE A 789 24.07 4.58 -29.77
CA ILE A 789 23.13 3.44 -29.82
C ILE A 789 21.97 3.71 -30.77
N TYR A 790 21.31 2.62 -31.20
CA TYR A 790 20.08 2.68 -31.98
C TYR A 790 18.88 2.39 -31.04
N VAL A 791 17.89 3.26 -31.05
CA VAL A 791 16.64 3.09 -30.32
C VAL A 791 15.52 2.84 -31.30
N VAL A 792 14.84 1.73 -31.15
CA VAL A 792 13.76 1.31 -32.00
C VAL A 792 12.47 1.36 -31.20
N TYR A 793 11.50 2.11 -31.70
CA TYR A 793 10.12 2.02 -31.24
C TYR A 793 9.35 1.15 -32.23
N THR A 794 8.79 0.03 -31.79
CA THR A 794 8.10 -0.91 -32.65
C THR A 794 6.85 -0.29 -33.29
N LYS A 795 6.30 -0.91 -34.32
CA LYS A 795 5.03 -0.44 -34.91
C LYS A 795 3.87 -0.79 -34.01
N GLU A 796 2.77 -0.02 -34.12
CA GLU A 796 1.50 -0.38 -33.49
C GLU A 796 1.15 -1.84 -33.85
N ALA A 797 0.95 -2.70 -32.85
CA ALA A 797 0.77 -4.15 -32.95
C ALA A 797 2.04 -5.03 -33.15
N GLU A 798 3.26 -4.49 -33.08
CA GLU A 798 4.52 -5.27 -33.05
C GLU A 798 5.16 -5.10 -31.66
N THR A 799 5.36 -6.19 -30.91
CA THR A 799 6.03 -6.13 -29.61
C THR A 799 7.55 -6.06 -29.74
N ALA A 800 8.23 -5.66 -28.65
CA ALA A 800 9.70 -5.65 -28.60
C ALA A 800 10.25 -7.06 -28.86
N ASP A 801 9.64 -8.08 -28.24
CA ASP A 801 10.02 -9.49 -28.42
C ASP A 801 9.96 -9.92 -29.88
N GLN A 802 8.86 -9.59 -30.60
CA GLN A 802 8.72 -9.89 -32.02
C GLN A 802 9.79 -9.22 -32.87
N TYR A 803 10.09 -7.96 -32.59
CA TYR A 803 11.13 -7.23 -33.30
C TYR A 803 12.51 -7.84 -33.03
N ILE A 804 12.82 -8.20 -31.78
CA ILE A 804 14.08 -8.83 -31.38
C ILE A 804 14.20 -10.21 -32.02
N GLU A 805 13.14 -11.03 -31.99
CA GLU A 805 13.11 -12.34 -32.64
C GLU A 805 13.38 -12.24 -34.14
N LYS A 806 12.65 -11.36 -34.82
CA LYS A 806 12.82 -11.15 -36.28
C LYS A 806 14.22 -10.67 -36.60
N THR A 807 14.74 -9.69 -35.86
CA THR A 807 16.07 -9.14 -36.08
C THR A 807 17.14 -10.21 -35.82
N THR A 808 17.00 -11.00 -34.75
CA THR A 808 17.89 -12.11 -34.42
C THR A 808 17.92 -13.16 -35.51
N HIS A 809 16.77 -13.51 -36.07
CA HIS A 809 16.69 -14.46 -37.21
C HIS A 809 17.39 -13.93 -38.47
N GLU A 810 17.27 -12.62 -38.74
CA GLU A 810 17.88 -12.01 -39.95
C GLU A 810 19.40 -11.90 -39.85
N ILE A 811 19.94 -11.51 -38.67
CA ILE A 811 21.37 -11.21 -38.51
C ILE A 811 22.16 -12.33 -37.82
N GLY A 812 21.52 -13.22 -37.03
CA GLY A 812 22.17 -14.22 -36.21
C GLY A 812 23.02 -15.26 -37.00
N ARG A 813 22.72 -15.46 -38.29
CA ARG A 813 23.52 -16.32 -39.17
C ARG A 813 24.84 -15.69 -39.61
N LYS A 814 24.95 -14.36 -39.61
CA LYS A 814 26.08 -13.60 -40.13
C LYS A 814 26.98 -13.02 -39.05
N TYR A 815 26.37 -12.62 -37.93
CA TYR A 815 26.99 -11.86 -36.85
C TYR A 815 26.83 -12.60 -35.52
N LYS A 816 27.60 -12.22 -34.52
CA LYS A 816 27.44 -12.68 -33.16
C LYS A 816 26.35 -11.77 -32.53
N VAL A 817 25.21 -12.36 -32.21
CA VAL A 817 24.07 -11.63 -31.62
C VAL A 817 23.91 -12.05 -30.17
N MET A 818 23.76 -11.06 -29.27
CA MET A 818 23.43 -11.23 -27.85
C MET A 818 22.12 -10.52 -27.60
N VAL A 819 21.24 -11.11 -26.79
CA VAL A 819 19.96 -10.54 -26.42
C VAL A 819 19.86 -10.42 -24.91
N ALA A 820 19.56 -9.21 -24.43
CA ALA A 820 19.38 -8.91 -23.01
C ALA A 820 17.88 -8.75 -22.70
N THR A 821 17.31 -9.72 -21.98
CA THR A 821 15.90 -9.74 -21.56
C THR A 821 15.74 -10.51 -20.26
N SER A 822 14.73 -10.17 -19.47
CA SER A 822 14.31 -10.94 -18.30
C SER A 822 13.27 -12.01 -18.62
N ASP A 823 12.66 -11.97 -19.81
CA ASP A 823 11.65 -12.95 -20.21
C ASP A 823 12.30 -14.32 -20.51
N ALA A 824 11.89 -15.33 -19.74
CA ALA A 824 12.42 -16.68 -19.87
C ALA A 824 12.03 -17.35 -21.20
N LEU A 825 10.87 -17.02 -21.74
CA LEU A 825 10.40 -17.55 -23.03
C LEU A 825 11.15 -16.94 -24.20
N GLU A 826 11.35 -15.63 -24.21
CA GLU A 826 12.15 -14.93 -25.20
C GLU A 826 13.59 -15.47 -25.21
N GLN A 827 14.17 -15.72 -24.02
CA GLN A 827 15.49 -16.30 -23.90
C GLN A 827 15.62 -17.68 -24.57
N VAL A 828 14.58 -18.52 -24.49
CA VAL A 828 14.58 -19.85 -25.12
C VAL A 828 14.44 -19.75 -26.63
N ILE A 829 13.59 -18.86 -27.14
CA ILE A 829 13.38 -18.64 -28.58
C ILE A 829 14.67 -18.13 -29.25
N VAL A 830 15.31 -17.15 -28.64
CA VAL A 830 16.56 -16.53 -29.09
C VAL A 830 17.70 -17.56 -29.16
N MET A 831 17.83 -18.44 -28.17
CA MET A 831 18.79 -19.54 -28.18
C MET A 831 18.52 -20.54 -29.30
N GLY A 832 17.25 -20.84 -29.60
CA GLY A 832 16.87 -21.73 -30.71
C GLY A 832 17.27 -21.19 -32.08
N GLN A 833 17.50 -19.87 -32.20
CA GLN A 833 17.93 -19.20 -33.43
C GLN A 833 19.48 -19.00 -33.54
N GLY A 834 20.24 -19.44 -32.52
CA GLY A 834 21.70 -19.40 -32.51
C GLY A 834 22.30 -18.11 -31.97
N ALA A 835 21.51 -17.26 -31.27
CA ALA A 835 22.02 -16.10 -30.55
C ALA A 835 22.39 -16.45 -29.11
N TYR A 836 23.19 -15.60 -28.49
CA TYR A 836 23.54 -15.70 -27.08
C TYR A 836 22.55 -14.89 -26.23
N ARG A 837 22.21 -15.41 -25.06
CA ARG A 837 21.36 -14.72 -24.12
C ARG A 837 22.16 -14.12 -22.96
N ILE A 838 21.68 -12.99 -22.42
CA ILE A 838 22.11 -12.47 -21.13
C ILE A 838 20.85 -12.12 -20.33
N SER A 839 20.77 -12.59 -19.08
CA SER A 839 19.64 -12.22 -18.23
C SER A 839 19.73 -10.74 -17.84
N ALA A 840 18.58 -10.10 -17.54
CA ALA A 840 18.59 -8.71 -17.10
C ALA A 840 19.46 -8.47 -15.86
N ARG A 841 19.59 -9.46 -14.98
CA ARG A 841 20.45 -9.40 -13.79
C ARG A 841 21.94 -9.50 -14.17
N ASP A 842 22.31 -10.46 -14.98
CA ASP A 842 23.70 -10.60 -15.40
C ASP A 842 24.14 -9.40 -16.24
N PHE A 843 23.22 -8.84 -17.02
CA PHE A 843 23.44 -7.62 -17.79
C PHE A 843 23.64 -6.40 -16.90
N TYR A 844 22.88 -6.29 -15.80
CA TYR A 844 23.08 -5.26 -14.80
C TYR A 844 24.48 -5.33 -14.16
N GLU A 845 24.89 -6.53 -13.73
CA GLU A 845 26.21 -6.74 -13.14
C GLU A 845 27.36 -6.43 -14.14
N GLU A 846 27.16 -6.71 -15.43
CA GLU A 846 28.12 -6.39 -16.49
C GLU A 846 28.20 -4.89 -16.74
N VAL A 847 27.08 -4.18 -16.77
CA VAL A 847 27.02 -2.73 -16.90
C VAL A 847 27.65 -2.05 -15.70
N GLU A 848 27.34 -2.45 -14.46
CA GLU A 848 27.98 -1.91 -13.25
C GLU A 848 29.50 -2.12 -13.24
N ARG A 849 29.94 -3.32 -13.64
CA ARG A 849 31.37 -3.62 -13.76
C ARG A 849 32.04 -2.70 -14.76
N THR A 850 31.40 -2.46 -15.90
CA THR A 850 31.90 -1.58 -16.94
C THR A 850 31.96 -0.14 -16.47
N GLU A 851 30.93 0.36 -15.79
CA GLU A 851 30.94 1.72 -15.20
C GLU A 851 32.06 1.89 -14.17
N LYS A 852 32.30 0.86 -13.36
CA LYS A 852 33.39 0.90 -12.39
C LYS A 852 34.76 0.95 -13.09
N GLN A 853 34.95 0.18 -14.16
CA GLN A 853 36.15 0.23 -14.96
C GLN A 853 36.37 1.60 -15.63
N ILE A 854 35.29 2.19 -16.16
CA ILE A 854 35.34 3.56 -16.73
C ILE A 854 35.76 4.56 -15.68
N ARG A 855 35.22 4.48 -14.44
CA ARG A 855 35.62 5.35 -13.34
C ARG A 855 37.09 5.18 -12.96
N GLU A 856 37.57 3.93 -12.85
CA GLU A 856 38.96 3.64 -12.53
C GLU A 856 39.94 4.13 -13.60
N ILE A 857 39.60 4.02 -14.89
CA ILE A 857 40.39 4.56 -16.00
C ILE A 857 40.42 6.09 -15.95
N ASN A 858 39.27 6.72 -15.78
CA ASN A 858 39.17 8.18 -15.65
C ASN A 858 39.93 8.72 -14.44
N GLU A 859 39.97 7.99 -13.33
CA GLU A 859 40.76 8.38 -12.14
C GLU A 859 42.25 8.23 -12.38
N ARG A 860 42.71 7.17 -13.09
CA ARG A 860 44.11 7.00 -13.51
C ARG A 860 44.53 8.08 -14.47
N GLU A 861 43.74 8.40 -15.50
CA GLU A 861 44.03 9.46 -16.44
C GLU A 861 44.03 10.87 -15.79
N ARG A 862 43.18 11.10 -14.80
CA ARG A 862 43.20 12.30 -13.97
C ARG A 862 44.42 12.36 -13.07
N GLY A 863 44.95 11.21 -12.64
CA GLY A 863 46.20 11.12 -11.89
C GLY A 863 47.45 11.45 -12.72
N GLU A 864 47.46 11.03 -14.01
CA GLU A 864 48.61 11.27 -14.92
C GLU A 864 48.60 12.66 -15.62
N LYS A 865 47.42 13.30 -15.75
CA LYS A 865 47.28 14.60 -16.40
C LYS A 865 47.13 15.77 -15.40
N ARG A 866 47.65 15.68 -14.18
CA ARG A 866 47.79 16.84 -13.29
C ARG A 866 48.97 17.69 -13.67
N ASN A 867 48.94 18.31 -14.88
CA ASN A 867 49.69 19.50 -15.20
C ASN A 867 48.83 20.73 -14.80
N TYR A 868 48.83 21.07 -13.52
CA TYR A 868 48.28 22.34 -13.13
C TYR A 868 49.17 23.46 -13.67
N LEU A 869 48.55 24.46 -14.30
CA LEU A 869 49.23 25.73 -14.66
C LEU A 869 49.93 26.32 -13.44
N LEU A 870 49.49 25.98 -12.23
CA LEU A 870 50.08 26.35 -10.94
C LEU A 870 51.45 25.70 -10.67
N ASP A 871 51.78 24.57 -11.28
CA ASP A 871 53.07 23.90 -11.06
C ASP A 871 54.18 24.55 -11.85
N TYR A 872 53.85 25.42 -12.84
CA TYR A 872 54.79 26.21 -13.62
C TYR A 872 54.75 27.71 -13.25
N ALA A 873 53.88 28.14 -12.33
CA ALA A 873 53.82 29.53 -11.86
C ALA A 873 54.81 29.71 -10.72
N LYS A 874 55.41 30.93 -10.66
CA LYS A 874 56.25 31.32 -9.51
C LYS A 874 55.39 31.29 -8.23
N GLU A 875 55.97 30.90 -7.11
CA GLU A 875 55.27 30.74 -5.82
C GLU A 875 54.39 31.95 -5.40
N GLU A 876 54.76 33.14 -5.82
CA GLU A 876 54.00 34.38 -5.55
C GLU A 876 52.74 34.47 -6.40
N ASP A 877 52.81 34.15 -7.69
CA ASP A 877 51.67 34.13 -8.63
C ASP A 877 50.68 33.01 -8.28
N ALA A 878 51.17 31.83 -7.87
CA ALA A 878 50.36 30.70 -7.41
C ALA A 878 49.55 31.06 -6.14
N ARG A 879 50.15 31.77 -5.18
CA ARG A 879 49.45 32.27 -3.98
C ARG A 879 48.41 33.33 -4.28
N GLU A 880 48.64 34.20 -5.28
CA GLU A 880 47.65 35.18 -5.70
C GLU A 880 46.47 34.55 -6.42
N MET A 881 46.70 33.59 -7.32
CA MET A 881 45.64 32.81 -7.97
C MET A 881 44.80 32.01 -6.97
N GLU A 882 45.44 31.42 -5.94
CA GLU A 882 44.72 30.70 -4.88
C GLU A 882 43.85 31.63 -4.02
N LYS A 883 44.30 32.89 -3.79
CA LYS A 883 43.46 33.91 -3.14
C LYS A 883 42.26 34.32 -3.97
N VAL A 884 42.40 34.42 -5.28
CA VAL A 884 41.29 34.69 -6.21
C VAL A 884 40.30 33.52 -6.23
N ARG A 885 40.81 32.28 -6.28
CA ARG A 885 39.97 31.05 -6.21
C ARG A 885 39.17 30.98 -4.92
N LEU A 886 39.70 31.40 -3.80
CA LEU A 886 39.07 31.40 -2.49
C LEU A 886 38.20 32.66 -2.23
N GLY A 887 37.96 33.51 -3.23
CA GLY A 887 37.12 34.70 -3.12
C GLY A 887 37.67 35.79 -2.17
N LYS A 888 38.99 35.76 -1.82
CA LYS A 888 39.65 36.78 -1.00
C LYS A 888 40.33 37.83 -1.91
N THR A 889 39.51 38.66 -2.54
CA THR A 889 40.02 39.84 -3.22
C THR A 889 40.45 40.88 -2.19
N THR A 890 41.74 41.25 -2.16
CA THR A 890 42.19 42.47 -1.52
C THR A 890 41.78 43.65 -2.42
N GLU A 891 40.96 44.55 -1.88
CA GLU A 891 40.78 45.89 -2.46
C GLU A 891 42.13 46.58 -2.65
N LYS A 892 42.40 47.00 -3.88
CA LYS A 892 43.08 48.23 -4.23
C LYS A 892 42.54 48.69 -5.57
#